data_77c946e1800b0773c88b57ccdfa643eb
#
_entry.id   77c946e1800b0773c88b57ccdfa643eb
#
_cell.length_a   1.000
_cell.length_b   1.000
_cell.length_c   1.000
_cell.angle_alpha   90.00
_cell.angle_beta   90.00
_cell.angle_gamma   90.00
#
_symmetry.space_group_name_H-M   'P 1'
#
loop_
_entity.id
_entity.type
_entity.pdbx_description
1 polymer ?
#
loop_
_entity_poly.entity_id
_entity_poly.type
_entity_poly.pdbx_seq_one_letter_code
_entity_poly.pdbx_strand_id
1 'polypeptide(L)'
;MTAAAVTATLLAGAASLMPGGAAAPPDNRARLDRGTVVVPVKGGQARVDPASLGVTARAADGTSLVISAKAAQDLGPAGDVSLRDSAATWNYPKRGLTVTARERDGRLVVEMRSSRDSELTWPVSGVDPQASAVQIPRGEGLSIPAADPWWNSHRAKLAGGGAIALTDGLTMPFWGWTMGRHGVSYVVPTDIGTTLEFASRTGRLRTATTHAFSEKEETRRYTVAFALTDSSPVAAAKDYRRWLVEHGQLGSLERKIEENPQAGRLIGAFHAYLWGDGRSKESVERMRALGLDRMWLGYDADARPMTREAVNAARKAGYLVGPYDSWSNAQDPATADAPSSTWPAPVWPDACVREADGKVKTGFGGRGCYVSSQALAQAEPTHHYLADRTRSMTANGANSYFLDVDAAGELFRDHSPAHQATQARDRANRLARMEMLSRERKLVLGSESAGGWAGGVLAYSHGSSTPVSDHLWALERDRKTWGGYAPQNAPDLFFRPAKLTSDAARAMYDPHYRVPLYETVLHDSVVSVERWELGYYKLPEQQRVRALLAMLYNTPLNFTLDGASLKKHGPEIAKLQRFFSHLQQAAGTKAMTGFTRLTADHRVQRTTFGDTALTVTANFGSSPYRGLPGGCVRAEVPGSPDRTLCP
;
A
#
# COMPACT_ATOMS: atom_id res chain seq x y z
N MET A 1 -4.46 67.04 -27.44
CA MET A 1 -5.10 68.29 -26.91
C MET A 1 -5.65 67.98 -25.55
N THR A 2 -5.00 68.54 -24.57
CA THR A 2 -5.38 69.10 -23.28
C THR A 2 -6.05 68.24 -22.22
N ALA A 3 -5.28 68.07 -21.19
CA ALA A 3 -5.63 67.50 -19.85
C ALA A 3 -6.58 68.48 -19.10
N ALA A 4 -7.36 67.87 -18.18
CA ALA A 4 -7.86 68.61 -17.02
C ALA A 4 -7.77 67.71 -15.79
N ALA A 5 -6.91 68.15 -14.87
CA ALA A 5 -6.78 67.56 -13.52
C ALA A 5 -7.84 68.20 -12.62
N VAL A 6 -8.50 67.40 -11.81
CA VAL A 6 -9.31 67.86 -10.68
C VAL A 6 -8.69 67.29 -9.40
N THR A 7 -8.16 68.20 -8.61
CA THR A 7 -7.59 67.97 -7.28
C THR A 7 -8.73 68.04 -6.25
N ALA A 8 -8.97 66.95 -5.53
CA ALA A 8 -9.84 66.94 -4.35
C ALA A 8 -9.00 66.66 -3.10
N THR A 9 -8.90 67.67 -2.27
CA THR A 9 -8.25 67.65 -0.96
C THR A 9 -9.22 67.04 0.06
N LEU A 10 -8.88 65.93 0.68
CA LEU A 10 -9.59 65.40 1.82
C LEU A 10 -8.67 65.40 3.04
N LEU A 11 -9.11 66.03 4.10
CA LEU A 11 -8.46 66.11 5.39
C LEU A 11 -8.36 64.71 6.04
N ALA A 12 -7.15 64.35 6.44
CA ALA A 12 -6.86 63.15 7.19
C ALA A 12 -7.13 63.38 8.70
N GLY A 13 -8.09 62.62 9.24
CA GLY A 13 -8.21 62.37 10.66
C GLY A 13 -7.29 61.23 11.05
N ALA A 14 -6.23 61.49 11.79
CA ALA A 14 -5.33 60.48 12.34
C ALA A 14 -5.99 59.80 13.55
N ALA A 15 -6.53 58.58 13.35
CA ALA A 15 -6.80 57.63 14.41
C ALA A 15 -5.56 56.76 14.59
N SER A 16 -4.84 56.92 15.70
CA SER A 16 -3.74 56.05 16.12
C SER A 16 -4.27 54.65 16.43
N LEU A 17 -4.16 53.75 15.44
CA LEU A 17 -4.27 52.31 15.69
C LEU A 17 -2.92 51.87 16.27
N MET A 18 -2.93 51.49 17.57
CA MET A 18 -1.83 50.73 18.16
C MET A 18 -1.62 49.42 17.33
N PRO A 19 -0.40 49.08 16.96
CA PRO A 19 -0.15 47.78 16.31
C PRO A 19 -0.47 46.70 17.33
N GLY A 20 -1.53 45.91 17.08
CA GLY A 20 -1.75 44.63 17.75
C GLY A 20 -0.48 43.79 17.54
N GLY A 21 0.17 43.44 18.66
CA GLY A 21 1.38 42.63 18.63
C GLY A 21 1.10 41.35 17.88
N ALA A 22 1.73 41.18 16.72
CA ALA A 22 1.80 39.89 16.08
C ALA A 22 2.40 38.92 17.09
N ALA A 23 1.65 37.88 17.45
CA ALA A 23 2.17 36.82 18.30
C ALA A 23 3.46 36.30 17.62
N ALA A 24 4.55 36.28 18.38
CA ALA A 24 5.79 35.69 17.90
C ALA A 24 5.51 34.29 17.36
N PRO A 25 6.09 33.88 16.22
CA PRO A 25 5.91 32.53 15.71
C PRO A 25 6.26 31.52 16.82
N PRO A 26 5.51 30.44 16.95
CA PRO A 26 5.75 29.47 18.01
C PRO A 26 7.19 28.98 17.93
N ASP A 27 7.90 29.00 19.08
CA ASP A 27 9.28 28.53 19.18
C ASP A 27 9.28 27.00 18.97
N ASN A 28 9.57 26.56 17.76
CA ASN A 28 9.61 25.15 17.35
C ASN A 28 10.89 24.42 17.81
N ARG A 29 11.66 25.02 18.72
CA ARG A 29 12.92 24.46 19.18
C ARG A 29 12.71 23.41 20.27
N ALA A 30 13.48 22.32 20.16
CA ALA A 30 13.62 21.38 21.26
C ALA A 30 14.22 22.08 22.49
N ARG A 31 13.71 21.76 23.68
CA ARG A 31 14.22 22.29 24.95
C ARG A 31 14.33 21.18 25.98
N LEU A 32 15.17 21.38 26.98
CA LEU A 32 15.28 20.48 28.12
C LEU A 32 14.44 21.03 29.28
N ASP A 33 13.56 20.20 29.83
CA ASP A 33 12.70 20.51 30.99
C ASP A 33 12.84 19.37 32.00
N ARG A 34 13.54 19.65 33.14
CA ARG A 34 13.79 18.67 34.19
C ARG A 34 14.33 17.33 33.70
N GLY A 35 15.33 17.36 32.81
CA GLY A 35 15.94 16.15 32.25
C GLY A 35 15.17 15.49 31.10
N THR A 36 13.99 16.00 30.74
CA THR A 36 13.18 15.51 29.64
C THR A 36 13.30 16.44 28.42
N VAL A 37 13.50 15.88 27.24
CA VAL A 37 13.48 16.63 25.97
C VAL A 37 12.04 16.92 25.60
N VAL A 38 11.69 18.19 25.43
CA VAL A 38 10.37 18.67 25.03
C VAL A 38 10.46 19.22 23.62
N VAL A 39 9.64 18.70 22.72
CA VAL A 39 9.59 19.08 21.30
C VAL A 39 8.18 19.56 21.00
N PRO A 40 7.97 20.82 20.59
CA PRO A 40 6.69 21.27 20.06
C PRO A 40 6.31 20.44 18.82
N VAL A 41 5.05 20.08 18.70
CA VAL A 41 4.51 19.36 17.54
C VAL A 41 3.16 19.96 17.16
N LYS A 42 2.69 19.70 15.96
CA LYS A 42 1.35 20.14 15.55
C LYS A 42 0.30 19.54 16.49
N GLY A 43 -0.51 20.40 17.08
CA GLY A 43 -1.57 19.99 18.01
C GLY A 43 -1.13 19.75 19.46
N GLY A 44 0.12 20.11 19.84
CA GLY A 44 0.59 19.98 21.21
C GLY A 44 2.11 19.97 21.37
N GLN A 45 2.59 19.18 22.31
CA GLN A 45 4.02 18.96 22.52
C GLN A 45 4.29 17.48 22.83
N ALA A 46 5.40 16.97 22.31
CA ALA A 46 5.93 15.65 22.65
C ALA A 46 7.07 15.78 23.69
N ARG A 47 7.25 14.77 24.50
CA ARG A 47 8.27 14.69 25.55
C ARG A 47 8.99 13.35 25.43
N VAL A 48 10.30 13.38 25.27
CA VAL A 48 11.16 12.20 25.21
C VAL A 48 12.02 12.16 26.47
N ASP A 49 11.98 11.04 27.17
CA ASP A 49 12.85 10.79 28.33
C ASP A 49 14.21 10.22 27.85
N PRO A 50 15.32 10.95 27.96
CA PRO A 50 16.63 10.44 27.54
C PRO A 50 17.08 9.22 28.35
N ALA A 51 16.61 9.02 29.58
CA ALA A 51 17.03 7.87 30.38
C ALA A 51 16.44 6.54 29.87
N SER A 52 15.27 6.58 29.18
CA SER A 52 14.52 5.36 28.86
C SER A 52 14.02 5.28 27.41
N LEU A 53 14.09 6.35 26.64
CA LEU A 53 13.39 6.56 25.36
C LEU A 53 11.86 6.52 25.49
N GLY A 54 11.29 6.61 26.68
CA GLY A 54 9.84 6.77 26.85
C GLY A 54 9.36 8.05 26.17
N VAL A 55 8.24 7.98 25.45
CA VAL A 55 7.64 9.14 24.77
C VAL A 55 6.23 9.36 25.25
N THR A 56 5.95 10.57 25.69
CA THR A 56 4.61 11.04 26.01
C THR A 56 4.27 12.26 25.16
N ALA A 57 2.99 12.58 25.03
CA ALA A 57 2.57 13.83 24.44
C ALA A 57 1.51 14.52 25.32
N ARG A 58 1.45 15.84 25.22
CA ARG A 58 0.36 16.64 25.74
C ARG A 58 -0.31 17.35 24.58
N ALA A 59 -1.55 16.96 24.28
CA ALA A 59 -2.35 17.61 23.26
C ALA A 59 -2.71 19.07 23.68
N ALA A 60 -3.08 19.90 22.71
CA ALA A 60 -3.42 21.30 22.94
C ALA A 60 -4.59 21.50 23.93
N ASP A 61 -5.50 20.52 24.02
CA ASP A 61 -6.60 20.51 25.00
C ASP A 61 -6.19 20.05 26.40
N GLY A 62 -4.90 19.80 26.64
CA GLY A 62 -4.35 19.37 27.90
C GLY A 62 -4.33 17.85 28.11
N THR A 63 -4.89 17.04 27.22
CA THR A 63 -4.87 15.58 27.30
C THR A 63 -3.45 15.05 27.25
N SER A 64 -3.08 14.18 28.19
CA SER A 64 -1.78 13.49 28.20
C SER A 64 -1.92 12.10 27.62
N LEU A 65 -0.97 11.73 26.75
CA LEU A 65 -0.96 10.45 26.02
C LEU A 65 0.40 9.79 26.19
N VAL A 66 0.42 8.45 26.36
CA VAL A 66 1.67 7.66 26.32
C VAL A 66 1.85 7.12 24.91
N ILE A 67 2.76 7.73 24.15
CA ILE A 67 3.04 7.37 22.75
C ILE A 67 3.90 6.10 22.68
N SER A 68 4.97 6.04 23.48
CA SER A 68 5.82 4.85 23.59
C SER A 68 6.22 4.62 25.04
N ALA A 69 6.15 3.38 25.47
CA ALA A 69 6.84 2.97 26.69
C ALA A 69 8.36 3.09 26.49
N LYS A 70 9.12 2.83 27.55
CA LYS A 70 10.58 2.73 27.49
C LYS A 70 11.04 1.66 26.47
N ALA A 71 12.23 1.81 25.93
CA ALA A 71 12.88 0.77 25.14
C ALA A 71 12.92 -0.56 25.90
N ALA A 72 12.78 -1.67 25.18
CA ALA A 72 12.75 -2.99 25.81
C ALA A 72 14.12 -3.39 26.40
N GLN A 73 15.20 -2.95 25.73
CA GLN A 73 16.57 -3.22 26.18
C GLN A 73 17.02 -2.23 27.25
N ASP A 74 17.95 -2.67 28.11
CA ASP A 74 18.75 -1.77 28.95
C ASP A 74 19.69 -0.94 28.07
N LEU A 75 19.48 0.37 28.05
CA LEU A 75 20.30 1.31 27.27
C LEU A 75 21.58 1.73 28.02
N GLY A 76 21.61 1.55 29.34
CA GLY A 76 22.60 2.14 30.23
C GLY A 76 22.37 3.65 30.41
N PRO A 77 23.25 4.34 31.15
CA PRO A 77 23.15 5.78 31.36
C PRO A 77 23.21 6.55 30.05
N ALA A 78 22.29 7.52 29.88
CA ALA A 78 22.37 8.49 28.81
C ALA A 78 23.51 9.48 29.11
N GLY A 79 24.22 9.90 28.08
CA GLY A 79 25.12 11.05 28.13
C GLY A 79 24.31 12.36 28.19
N ASP A 80 25.06 13.46 28.37
CA ASP A 80 24.47 14.79 28.42
C ASP A 80 23.70 15.14 27.15
N VAL A 81 22.55 15.80 27.33
CA VAL A 81 21.73 16.27 26.22
C VAL A 81 22.29 17.59 25.69
N SER A 82 22.69 17.60 24.44
CA SER A 82 23.11 18.80 23.71
C SER A 82 21.94 19.36 22.91
N LEU A 83 21.69 20.65 23.03
CA LEU A 83 20.67 21.38 22.25
C LEU A 83 21.38 22.21 21.19
N ARG A 84 21.20 21.88 19.91
CA ARG A 84 21.75 22.61 18.75
C ARG A 84 20.78 22.56 17.59
N ASP A 85 20.72 23.60 16.79
CA ASP A 85 19.92 23.67 15.55
C ASP A 85 18.49 23.18 15.71
N SER A 86 17.82 23.57 16.79
CA SER A 86 16.45 23.16 17.15
C SER A 86 16.28 21.66 17.45
N ALA A 87 17.38 20.90 17.58
CA ALA A 87 17.38 19.49 17.93
C ALA A 87 18.02 19.24 19.31
N ALA A 88 17.58 18.18 19.95
CA ALA A 88 18.22 17.62 21.15
C ALA A 88 18.95 16.33 20.76
N THR A 89 20.24 16.23 21.10
CA THR A 89 21.07 15.03 20.80
C THR A 89 21.73 14.53 22.07
N TRP A 90 21.72 13.20 22.25
CA TRP A 90 22.40 12.49 23.33
C TRP A 90 22.87 11.13 22.86
N ASN A 91 23.67 10.45 23.67
CA ASN A 91 24.17 9.12 23.33
C ASN A 91 23.98 8.13 24.48
N TYR A 92 24.08 6.85 24.12
CA TYR A 92 24.18 5.73 25.05
C TYR A 92 25.51 5.01 24.80
N PRO A 93 26.59 5.37 25.51
CA PRO A 93 27.94 4.84 25.25
C PRO A 93 28.00 3.30 25.32
N LYS A 94 27.27 2.70 26.30
CA LYS A 94 27.18 1.24 26.47
C LYS A 94 26.63 0.55 25.21
N ARG A 95 25.78 1.22 24.45
CA ARG A 95 25.13 0.67 23.23
C ARG A 95 25.75 1.16 21.93
N GLY A 96 26.63 2.15 21.99
CA GLY A 96 27.16 2.83 20.81
C GLY A 96 26.06 3.53 19.99
N LEU A 97 25.00 3.97 20.68
CA LEU A 97 23.81 4.55 20.06
C LEU A 97 23.79 6.06 20.29
N THR A 98 23.61 6.83 19.21
CA THR A 98 23.33 8.27 19.24
C THR A 98 21.90 8.51 18.84
N VAL A 99 21.20 9.37 19.57
CA VAL A 99 19.79 9.71 19.36
C VAL A 99 19.68 11.20 19.15
N THR A 100 18.90 11.61 18.16
CA THR A 100 18.52 13.01 17.90
C THR A 100 17.01 13.12 17.83
N ALA A 101 16.45 14.01 18.63
CA ALA A 101 15.01 14.32 18.65
C ALA A 101 14.78 15.77 18.21
N ARG A 102 13.91 15.98 17.24
CA ARG A 102 13.60 17.32 16.73
C ARG A 102 12.15 17.39 16.22
N GLU A 103 11.67 18.62 16.09
CA GLU A 103 10.48 18.90 15.33
C GLU A 103 10.81 18.89 13.83
N ARG A 104 9.95 18.28 13.03
CA ARG A 104 9.98 18.40 11.58
C ARG A 104 8.57 18.22 11.02
N ASP A 105 8.11 19.20 10.26
CA ASP A 105 6.81 19.17 9.55
C ASP A 105 5.62 18.88 10.49
N GLY A 106 5.67 19.43 11.71
CA GLY A 106 4.66 19.24 12.74
C GLY A 106 4.75 17.93 13.53
N ARG A 107 5.82 17.14 13.34
CA ARG A 107 6.05 15.83 13.98
C ARG A 107 7.23 15.86 14.93
N LEU A 108 7.21 14.99 15.94
CA LEU A 108 8.43 14.57 16.62
C LEU A 108 9.13 13.56 15.73
N VAL A 109 10.33 13.88 15.25
CA VAL A 109 11.19 12.94 14.54
C VAL A 109 12.35 12.54 15.46
N VAL A 110 12.46 11.24 15.70
CA VAL A 110 13.56 10.64 16.46
C VAL A 110 14.43 9.83 15.51
N GLU A 111 15.65 10.31 15.32
CA GLU A 111 16.67 9.64 14.50
C GLU A 111 17.71 8.98 15.40
N MET A 112 18.08 7.76 15.07
CA MET A 112 19.08 6.98 15.80
C MET A 112 20.18 6.49 14.86
N ARG A 113 21.41 6.46 15.36
CA ARG A 113 22.56 5.89 14.67
C ARG A 113 23.32 4.98 15.62
N SER A 114 23.62 3.75 15.18
CA SER A 114 24.46 2.84 15.92
C SER A 114 25.84 2.74 15.29
N SER A 115 26.90 2.79 16.13
CA SER A 115 28.30 2.58 15.72
C SER A 115 28.66 1.09 15.63
N ARG A 116 27.76 0.19 16.01
CA ARG A 116 27.98 -1.27 16.02
C ARG A 116 26.72 -2.02 15.61
N ASP A 117 26.85 -3.25 15.22
CA ASP A 117 25.73 -4.14 14.95
C ASP A 117 25.01 -4.45 16.27
N SER A 118 23.70 -4.24 16.29
CA SER A 118 22.86 -4.37 17.49
C SER A 118 21.39 -4.32 17.12
N GLU A 119 20.51 -4.58 18.08
CA GLU A 119 19.08 -4.44 17.94
C GLU A 119 18.50 -3.49 18.98
N LEU A 120 17.46 -2.77 18.60
CA LEU A 120 16.68 -1.92 19.47
C LEU A 120 15.19 -2.20 19.27
N THR A 121 14.49 -2.56 20.35
CA THR A 121 13.03 -2.69 20.36
C THR A 121 12.43 -1.40 20.93
N TRP A 122 12.01 -0.54 20.03
CA TRP A 122 11.38 0.76 20.28
C TRP A 122 10.85 1.31 18.94
N PRO A 123 9.67 1.99 18.90
CA PRO A 123 8.74 2.28 20.01
C PRO A 123 7.94 1.05 20.45
N VAL A 124 7.47 1.09 21.70
CA VAL A 124 6.53 0.13 22.27
C VAL A 124 5.22 0.86 22.52
N SER A 125 4.19 0.59 21.73
CA SER A 125 2.95 1.37 21.68
C SER A 125 1.69 0.57 22.02
N GLY A 126 0.55 1.26 22.15
CA GLY A 126 -0.69 0.66 22.66
C GLY A 126 -0.73 0.46 24.16
N VAL A 127 0.21 1.08 24.90
CA VAL A 127 0.31 0.99 26.37
C VAL A 127 -0.53 2.03 27.09
N ASP A 128 -0.95 3.08 26.40
CA ASP A 128 -1.84 4.11 26.97
C ASP A 128 -3.18 3.50 27.37
N PRO A 129 -3.71 3.81 28.56
CA PRO A 129 -5.04 3.32 28.98
C PRO A 129 -6.18 3.72 28.03
N GLN A 130 -6.05 4.83 27.32
CA GLN A 130 -7.02 5.34 26.36
C GLN A 130 -6.86 4.69 24.95
N ALA A 131 -5.82 3.87 24.71
CA ALA A 131 -5.61 3.20 23.42
C ALA A 131 -6.78 2.25 23.12
N SER A 132 -7.63 2.60 22.17
CA SER A 132 -8.88 1.89 21.88
C SER A 132 -8.82 1.02 20.62
N ALA A 133 -8.04 1.41 19.60
CA ALA A 133 -7.87 0.66 18.37
C ALA A 133 -6.51 0.92 17.74
N VAL A 134 -5.97 -0.09 17.06
CA VAL A 134 -4.77 0.02 16.21
C VAL A 134 -5.17 -0.01 14.74
N GLN A 135 -4.59 0.87 13.93
CA GLN A 135 -4.73 0.91 12.49
C GLN A 135 -3.45 0.40 11.84
N ILE A 136 -3.57 -0.61 10.98
CA ILE A 136 -2.44 -1.24 10.30
C ILE A 136 -2.72 -1.42 8.80
N PRO A 137 -1.79 -1.02 7.92
CA PRO A 137 -1.91 -1.22 6.48
C PRO A 137 -1.51 -2.64 6.07
N ARG A 138 -2.25 -3.63 6.57
CA ARG A 138 -2.20 -5.00 6.07
C ARG A 138 -3.34 -5.19 5.07
N GLY A 139 -3.02 -5.71 3.89
CA GLY A 139 -3.94 -5.62 2.79
C GLY A 139 -4.28 -4.16 2.51
N GLU A 140 -5.53 -3.88 2.26
CA GLU A 140 -6.08 -2.53 2.09
C GLU A 140 -5.98 -1.71 3.38
N GLY A 141 -6.23 -2.32 4.51
CA GLY A 141 -6.12 -1.72 5.82
C GLY A 141 -7.13 -2.27 6.84
N LEU A 142 -6.69 -2.28 8.07
CA LEU A 142 -7.49 -2.72 9.22
C LEU A 142 -7.47 -1.66 10.33
N SER A 143 -8.61 -1.52 11.03
CA SER A 143 -8.72 -0.82 12.30
C SER A 143 -9.24 -1.81 13.34
N ILE A 144 -8.36 -2.26 14.20
CA ILE A 144 -8.59 -3.38 15.12
C ILE A 144 -8.82 -2.83 16.52
N PRO A 145 -9.99 -3.04 17.15
CA PRO A 145 -10.19 -2.68 18.56
C PRO A 145 -9.16 -3.39 19.45
N ALA A 146 -8.50 -2.62 20.31
CA ALA A 146 -7.41 -3.15 21.15
C ALA A 146 -7.84 -4.32 22.05
N ALA A 147 -9.09 -4.33 22.51
CA ALA A 147 -9.65 -5.35 23.38
C ALA A 147 -10.50 -6.41 22.64
N ASP A 148 -10.45 -6.47 21.31
CA ASP A 148 -11.22 -7.47 20.55
C ASP A 148 -10.73 -8.88 20.89
N PRO A 149 -11.60 -9.79 21.39
CA PRO A 149 -11.17 -11.12 21.86
C PRO A 149 -10.61 -12.00 20.74
N TRP A 150 -11.16 -11.87 19.51
CA TRP A 150 -10.70 -12.69 18.41
C TRP A 150 -9.31 -12.25 17.93
N TRP A 151 -9.06 -10.92 17.78
CA TRP A 151 -7.76 -10.40 17.38
C TRP A 151 -6.68 -10.59 18.45
N ASN A 152 -7.07 -10.72 19.72
CA ASN A 152 -6.17 -11.07 20.82
C ASN A 152 -5.91 -12.58 20.95
N SER A 153 -6.62 -13.41 20.18
CA SER A 153 -6.46 -14.87 20.20
C SER A 153 -5.45 -15.35 19.15
N HIS A 154 -4.95 -16.59 19.33
CA HIS A 154 -4.09 -17.25 18.34
C HIS A 154 -4.77 -17.52 16.99
N ARG A 155 -6.11 -17.50 16.94
CA ARG A 155 -6.89 -17.73 15.70
C ARG A 155 -6.66 -16.61 14.67
N ALA A 156 -6.47 -15.38 15.12
CA ALA A 156 -6.19 -14.24 14.23
C ALA A 156 -4.75 -14.26 13.68
N LYS A 157 -3.85 -15.05 14.28
CA LYS A 157 -2.42 -15.11 13.93
C LYS A 157 -1.76 -13.72 13.86
N LEU A 158 -2.23 -12.79 14.68
CA LEU A 158 -1.66 -11.46 14.82
C LEU A 158 -0.89 -11.35 16.12
N ALA A 159 -1.58 -11.41 17.26
CA ALA A 159 -0.94 -11.43 18.56
C ALA A 159 -0.22 -12.77 18.77
N GLY A 160 1.11 -12.72 18.98
CA GLY A 160 1.94 -13.93 19.08
C GLY A 160 2.17 -14.66 17.76
N GLY A 161 1.82 -14.06 16.62
CA GLY A 161 2.05 -14.62 15.28
C GLY A 161 3.48 -14.42 14.74
N GLY A 162 4.38 -13.84 15.56
CA GLY A 162 5.73 -13.49 15.15
C GLY A 162 5.86 -12.03 14.71
N ALA A 163 7.09 -11.63 14.45
CA ALA A 163 7.42 -10.30 13.97
C ALA A 163 7.10 -10.16 12.47
N ILE A 164 6.51 -9.05 12.10
CA ILE A 164 6.11 -8.69 10.74
C ILE A 164 7.14 -7.70 10.20
N ALA A 165 7.81 -8.02 9.10
CA ALA A 165 8.71 -7.06 8.44
C ALA A 165 7.90 -5.87 7.92
N LEU A 166 8.38 -4.63 8.15
CA LEU A 166 7.69 -3.44 7.65
C LEU A 166 7.70 -3.36 6.13
N THR A 167 8.63 -4.03 5.47
CA THR A 167 8.76 -4.07 4.00
C THR A 167 7.77 -5.00 3.34
N ASP A 168 7.38 -6.12 4.00
CA ASP A 168 6.60 -7.21 3.40
C ASP A 168 5.25 -7.45 4.11
N GLY A 169 5.24 -7.45 5.42
CA GLY A 169 4.00 -7.69 6.19
C GLY A 169 3.04 -6.51 6.22
N LEU A 170 3.50 -5.30 5.92
CA LEU A 170 2.71 -4.10 5.74
C LEU A 170 2.87 -3.57 4.31
N THR A 171 1.80 -3.03 3.74
CA THR A 171 1.87 -2.38 2.42
C THR A 171 2.61 -1.05 2.45
N MET A 172 2.71 -0.43 3.63
CA MET A 172 3.37 0.85 3.87
C MET A 172 3.93 0.88 5.29
N PRO A 173 5.09 1.52 5.54
CA PRO A 173 5.79 1.45 6.83
C PRO A 173 5.23 2.46 7.86
N PHE A 174 3.94 2.33 8.18
CA PHE A 174 3.30 3.11 9.23
C PHE A 174 2.23 2.29 9.97
N TRP A 175 1.86 2.75 11.14
CA TRP A 175 0.65 2.32 11.86
C TRP A 175 0.11 3.47 12.68
N GLY A 176 -1.09 3.31 13.23
CA GLY A 176 -1.72 4.31 14.08
C GLY A 176 -2.37 3.71 15.31
N TRP A 177 -2.53 4.52 16.35
CA TRP A 177 -3.34 4.20 17.52
C TRP A 177 -4.39 5.27 17.75
N THR A 178 -5.64 4.86 17.93
CA THR A 178 -6.70 5.74 18.45
C THR A 178 -6.63 5.76 19.97
N MET A 179 -6.60 6.95 20.57
CA MET A 179 -6.47 7.18 22.02
C MET A 179 -7.52 8.20 22.47
N GLY A 180 -8.69 7.73 22.89
CA GLY A 180 -9.82 8.59 23.19
C GLY A 180 -10.28 9.38 21.96
N ARG A 181 -10.28 10.71 22.05
CA ARG A 181 -10.59 11.62 20.94
C ARG A 181 -9.38 11.99 20.07
N HIS A 182 -8.21 11.53 20.42
CA HIS A 182 -6.95 11.72 19.71
C HIS A 182 -6.50 10.45 19.01
N GLY A 183 -5.50 10.58 18.17
CA GLY A 183 -4.74 9.49 17.60
C GLY A 183 -3.26 9.83 17.59
N VAL A 184 -2.46 8.80 17.35
CA VAL A 184 -1.02 8.92 17.13
C VAL A 184 -0.64 8.13 15.90
N SER A 185 0.05 8.77 14.97
CA SER A 185 0.66 8.14 13.80
C SER A 185 2.13 7.83 14.09
N TYR A 186 2.58 6.69 13.60
CA TYR A 186 3.96 6.19 13.64
C TYR A 186 4.41 5.93 12.21
N VAL A 187 5.34 6.72 11.70
CA VAL A 187 5.93 6.56 10.37
C VAL A 187 7.38 6.13 10.51
N VAL A 188 7.75 5.05 9.85
CA VAL A 188 9.11 4.47 9.90
C VAL A 188 9.73 4.46 8.50
N PRO A 189 10.33 5.56 8.04
CA PRO A 189 10.90 5.64 6.69
C PRO A 189 12.12 4.71 6.49
N THR A 190 12.73 4.23 7.57
CA THR A 190 13.80 3.23 7.58
C THR A 190 13.22 1.83 7.80
N ASP A 191 12.37 1.39 6.87
CA ASP A 191 11.60 0.16 6.96
C ASP A 191 12.45 -1.12 6.82
N ILE A 192 13.54 -1.07 6.05
CA ILE A 192 14.48 -2.20 5.89
C ILE A 192 15.16 -2.49 7.21
N GLY A 193 15.22 -3.76 7.58
CA GLY A 193 15.76 -4.21 8.86
C GLY A 193 14.86 -3.91 10.06
N THR A 194 13.61 -3.50 9.82
CA THR A 194 12.64 -3.16 10.87
C THR A 194 11.45 -4.10 10.84
N THR A 195 11.05 -4.56 12.02
CA THR A 195 9.89 -5.44 12.23
C THR A 195 8.91 -4.84 13.23
N LEU A 196 7.64 -5.20 13.11
CA LEU A 196 6.55 -4.88 14.03
C LEU A 196 5.98 -6.17 14.61
N GLU A 197 5.93 -6.27 15.93
CA GLU A 197 5.35 -7.41 16.63
C GLU A 197 4.07 -6.97 17.36
N PHE A 198 3.06 -7.86 17.35
CA PHE A 198 1.82 -7.70 18.09
C PHE A 198 1.79 -8.68 19.27
N ALA A 199 1.51 -8.17 20.45
CA ALA A 199 1.33 -8.97 21.66
C ALA A 199 -0.03 -8.68 22.30
N SER A 200 -0.65 -9.70 22.86
CA SER A 200 -1.80 -9.54 23.76
C SER A 200 -1.31 -9.47 25.20
N ARG A 201 -1.62 -8.40 25.90
CA ARG A 201 -1.32 -8.23 27.33
C ARG A 201 -2.62 -7.89 28.06
N THR A 202 -3.00 -8.73 29.00
CA THR A 202 -4.27 -8.56 29.74
C THR A 202 -5.50 -8.40 28.81
N GLY A 203 -5.54 -9.17 27.69
CA GLY A 203 -6.63 -9.11 26.71
C GLY A 203 -6.64 -7.87 25.82
N ARG A 204 -5.53 -7.12 25.74
CA ARG A 204 -5.39 -5.92 24.91
C ARG A 204 -4.15 -6.01 24.02
N LEU A 205 -4.32 -5.66 22.74
CA LEU A 205 -3.22 -5.58 21.79
C LEU A 205 -2.22 -4.48 22.19
N ARG A 206 -0.96 -4.77 21.98
CA ARG A 206 0.17 -3.84 22.03
C ARG A 206 1.07 -4.10 20.84
N THR A 207 1.88 -3.11 20.48
CA THR A 207 2.87 -3.25 19.40
C THR A 207 4.25 -2.88 19.89
N ALA A 208 5.26 -3.60 19.39
CA ALA A 208 6.66 -3.30 19.60
C ALA A 208 7.39 -3.36 18.27
N THR A 209 8.22 -2.35 18.00
CA THR A 209 9.00 -2.27 16.77
C THR A 209 10.46 -2.58 17.08
N THR A 210 11.06 -3.50 16.34
CA THR A 210 12.47 -3.84 16.49
C THR A 210 13.22 -3.48 15.21
N HIS A 211 14.32 -2.72 15.36
CA HIS A 211 15.23 -2.39 14.27
C HIS A 211 16.60 -3.05 14.49
N ALA A 212 17.10 -3.72 13.47
CA ALA A 212 18.42 -4.34 13.45
C ALA A 212 19.42 -3.37 12.79
N PHE A 213 20.31 -2.81 13.59
CA PHE A 213 21.43 -1.99 13.10
C PHE A 213 22.54 -2.90 12.57
N SER A 214 22.92 -2.73 11.32
CA SER A 214 24.00 -3.49 10.69
C SER A 214 24.73 -2.62 9.67
N GLU A 215 26.07 -2.68 9.69
CA GLU A 215 26.89 -2.04 8.66
C GLU A 215 26.76 -2.77 7.32
N LYS A 216 26.85 -4.09 7.38
CA LYS A 216 26.75 -4.95 6.21
C LYS A 216 25.43 -4.78 5.45
N GLU A 217 24.33 -4.55 6.18
CA GLU A 217 22.99 -4.40 5.60
C GLU A 217 22.62 -2.92 5.35
N GLU A 218 23.54 -1.99 5.61
CA GLU A 218 23.33 -0.54 5.46
C GLU A 218 22.17 0.01 6.34
N THR A 219 21.89 -0.65 7.48
CA THR A 219 20.81 -0.29 8.41
C THR A 219 21.30 0.37 9.69
N ARG A 220 22.45 1.06 9.67
CA ARG A 220 23.01 1.80 10.82
C ARG A 220 22.13 2.97 11.29
N ARG A 221 21.09 3.31 10.56
CA ARG A 221 20.16 4.40 10.88
C ARG A 221 18.77 3.87 11.12
N TYR A 222 18.10 4.43 12.13
CA TYR A 222 16.72 4.16 12.42
C TYR A 222 15.98 5.48 12.66
N THR A 223 14.84 5.68 12.01
CA THR A 223 14.04 6.90 12.11
C THR A 223 12.60 6.54 12.38
N VAL A 224 12.01 7.19 13.37
CA VAL A 224 10.57 7.13 13.65
C VAL A 224 10.04 8.56 13.77
N ALA A 225 8.99 8.85 13.02
CA ALA A 225 8.24 10.10 13.09
C ALA A 225 6.89 9.86 13.78
N PHE A 226 6.58 10.68 14.77
CA PHE A 226 5.33 10.62 15.53
C PHE A 226 4.51 11.88 15.27
N ALA A 227 3.23 11.73 14.93
CA ALA A 227 2.30 12.83 14.81
C ALA A 227 1.10 12.64 15.73
N LEU A 228 0.68 13.72 16.38
CA LEU A 228 -0.65 13.78 17.00
C LEU A 228 -1.68 13.93 15.87
N THR A 229 -2.72 13.13 15.90
CA THR A 229 -3.81 13.13 14.92
C THR A 229 -5.17 13.19 15.62
N ASP A 230 -6.23 13.28 14.84
CA ASP A 230 -7.58 13.01 15.34
C ASP A 230 -7.81 11.51 15.53
N SER A 231 -8.99 11.13 16.02
CA SER A 231 -9.37 9.73 16.28
C SER A 231 -9.92 8.99 15.06
N SER A 232 -9.85 9.58 13.87
CA SER A 232 -10.31 8.93 12.64
C SER A 232 -9.51 7.65 12.37
N PRO A 233 -10.15 6.56 11.93
CA PRO A 233 -9.45 5.32 11.64
C PRO A 233 -8.51 5.40 10.43
N VAL A 234 -8.51 6.50 9.69
CA VAL A 234 -7.60 6.77 8.57
C VAL A 234 -6.63 7.93 8.85
N ALA A 235 -6.59 8.45 10.07
CA ALA A 235 -5.77 9.60 10.42
C ALA A 235 -4.27 9.34 10.23
N ALA A 236 -3.78 8.16 10.62
CA ALA A 236 -2.39 7.76 10.41
C ALA A 236 -2.03 7.64 8.91
N ALA A 237 -2.96 7.13 8.09
CA ALA A 237 -2.76 7.08 6.64
C ALA A 237 -2.69 8.48 6.00
N LYS A 238 -3.54 9.41 6.45
CA LYS A 238 -3.46 10.82 6.04
C LYS A 238 -2.13 11.46 6.43
N ASP A 239 -1.62 11.14 7.61
CA ASP A 239 -0.31 11.62 8.05
C ASP A 239 0.82 11.03 7.23
N TYR A 240 0.79 9.72 6.95
CA TYR A 240 1.77 9.08 6.08
C TYR A 240 1.72 9.61 4.64
N ARG A 241 0.53 9.84 4.08
CA ARG A 241 0.39 10.50 2.77
C ARG A 241 1.06 11.88 2.77
N ARG A 242 0.82 12.69 3.83
CA ARG A 242 1.46 14.00 3.98
C ARG A 242 2.98 13.85 4.05
N TRP A 243 3.50 12.84 4.78
CA TRP A 243 4.93 12.50 4.79
C TRP A 243 5.48 12.27 3.38
N LEU A 244 4.79 11.46 2.57
CA LEU A 244 5.22 11.19 1.19
C LEU A 244 5.22 12.46 0.31
N VAL A 245 4.24 13.34 0.46
CA VAL A 245 4.18 14.64 -0.24
C VAL A 245 5.36 15.52 0.16
N GLU A 246 5.61 15.70 1.46
CA GLU A 246 6.67 16.53 2.01
C GLU A 246 8.08 16.05 1.59
N HIS A 247 8.22 14.76 1.29
CA HIS A 247 9.49 14.14 0.85
C HIS A 247 9.56 13.88 -0.67
N GLY A 248 8.56 14.32 -1.46
CA GLY A 248 8.53 14.13 -2.91
C GLY A 248 8.41 12.66 -3.35
N GLN A 249 7.83 11.80 -2.50
CA GLN A 249 7.74 10.35 -2.72
C GLN A 249 6.34 9.89 -3.16
N LEU A 250 5.34 10.75 -3.09
CA LEU A 250 4.00 10.41 -3.54
C LEU A 250 3.94 10.38 -5.08
N GLY A 251 3.47 9.27 -5.64
CA GLY A 251 3.16 9.17 -7.08
C GLY A 251 1.89 9.96 -7.45
N SER A 252 1.67 10.17 -8.75
CA SER A 252 0.46 10.80 -9.29
C SER A 252 0.00 10.09 -10.56
N LEU A 253 -1.27 9.66 -10.59
CA LEU A 253 -1.89 9.11 -11.81
C LEU A 253 -2.02 10.16 -12.90
N GLU A 254 -2.35 11.42 -12.55
CA GLU A 254 -2.43 12.50 -13.53
C GLU A 254 -1.10 12.67 -14.26
N ARG A 255 0.01 12.73 -13.53
CA ARG A 255 1.35 12.80 -14.13
C ARG A 255 1.68 11.57 -14.99
N LYS A 256 1.33 10.36 -14.52
CA LYS A 256 1.54 9.14 -15.31
C LYS A 256 0.73 9.12 -16.61
N ILE A 257 -0.48 9.71 -16.59
CA ILE A 257 -1.32 9.88 -17.79
C ILE A 257 -0.70 10.93 -18.73
N GLU A 258 -0.15 12.01 -18.22
CA GLU A 258 0.59 13.00 -19.01
C GLU A 258 1.81 12.38 -19.69
N GLU A 259 2.60 11.59 -18.95
CA GLU A 259 3.80 10.89 -19.45
C GLU A 259 3.46 9.74 -20.43
N ASN A 260 2.33 9.07 -20.22
CA ASN A 260 1.80 8.00 -21.07
C ASN A 260 0.26 8.02 -21.10
N PRO A 261 -0.36 8.63 -22.13
CA PRO A 261 -1.83 8.74 -22.22
C PRO A 261 -2.58 7.40 -22.19
N GLN A 262 -1.90 6.27 -22.49
CA GLN A 262 -2.53 4.95 -22.34
C GLN A 262 -2.91 4.64 -20.88
N ALA A 263 -2.20 5.19 -19.89
CA ALA A 263 -2.52 5.01 -18.48
C ALA A 263 -3.91 5.54 -18.13
N GLY A 264 -4.41 6.56 -18.84
CA GLY A 264 -5.78 7.07 -18.68
C GLY A 264 -6.88 6.05 -19.00
N ARG A 265 -6.56 4.97 -19.71
CA ARG A 265 -7.50 3.87 -19.96
C ARG A 265 -7.78 3.01 -18.72
N LEU A 266 -7.00 3.14 -17.66
CA LEU A 266 -7.29 2.52 -16.36
C LEU A 266 -8.52 3.13 -15.70
N ILE A 267 -8.79 4.43 -15.96
CA ILE A 267 -9.88 5.14 -15.31
C ILE A 267 -11.23 4.55 -15.76
N GLY A 268 -11.94 3.90 -14.83
CA GLY A 268 -13.20 3.19 -15.07
C GLY A 268 -13.06 1.78 -15.66
N ALA A 269 -11.85 1.28 -15.80
CA ALA A 269 -11.62 -0.08 -16.28
C ALA A 269 -11.79 -1.11 -15.15
N PHE A 270 -12.54 -2.17 -15.41
CA PHE A 270 -12.40 -3.41 -14.65
C PHE A 270 -11.23 -4.21 -15.16
N HIS A 271 -10.65 -5.04 -14.30
CA HIS A 271 -9.51 -5.85 -14.65
C HIS A 271 -9.94 -7.31 -14.85
N ALA A 272 -9.41 -7.96 -15.87
CA ALA A 272 -9.71 -9.36 -16.14
C ALA A 272 -8.47 -10.13 -16.63
N TYR A 273 -8.24 -11.29 -16.02
CA TYR A 273 -7.32 -12.28 -16.56
C TYR A 273 -8.05 -13.23 -17.49
N LEU A 274 -7.53 -13.36 -18.72
CA LEU A 274 -8.16 -14.12 -19.79
C LEU A 274 -7.53 -15.49 -19.94
N TRP A 275 -8.38 -16.51 -20.05
CA TRP A 275 -7.99 -17.90 -20.25
C TRP A 275 -8.71 -18.51 -21.46
N GLY A 276 -8.11 -19.55 -22.03
CA GLY A 276 -8.71 -20.27 -23.14
C GLY A 276 -9.16 -19.35 -24.30
N ASP A 277 -10.38 -19.55 -24.76
CA ASP A 277 -11.03 -18.76 -25.81
C ASP A 277 -11.38 -17.33 -25.41
N GLY A 278 -11.33 -16.99 -24.10
CA GLY A 278 -11.42 -15.61 -23.63
C GLY A 278 -10.34 -14.68 -24.21
N ARG A 279 -9.20 -15.24 -24.67
CA ARG A 279 -8.09 -14.53 -25.34
C ARG A 279 -8.34 -14.23 -26.81
N SER A 280 -9.48 -14.66 -27.39
CA SER A 280 -9.80 -14.49 -28.81
C SER A 280 -10.32 -13.09 -29.14
N LYS A 281 -10.25 -12.73 -30.41
CA LYS A 281 -10.86 -11.51 -30.96
C LYS A 281 -12.37 -11.49 -30.73
N GLU A 282 -13.03 -12.62 -30.93
CA GLU A 282 -14.48 -12.78 -30.76
C GLU A 282 -14.91 -12.50 -29.32
N SER A 283 -14.10 -12.91 -28.33
CA SER A 283 -14.34 -12.58 -26.93
C SER A 283 -14.21 -11.08 -26.65
N VAL A 284 -13.24 -10.40 -27.25
CA VAL A 284 -13.09 -8.94 -27.18
C VAL A 284 -14.29 -8.23 -27.79
N GLU A 285 -14.74 -8.66 -28.98
CA GLU A 285 -15.91 -8.11 -29.67
C GLU A 285 -17.18 -8.33 -28.85
N ARG A 286 -17.30 -9.49 -28.19
CA ARG A 286 -18.39 -9.77 -27.24
C ARG A 286 -18.38 -8.86 -26.03
N MET A 287 -17.22 -8.60 -25.42
CA MET A 287 -17.10 -7.63 -24.32
C MET A 287 -17.62 -6.26 -24.75
N ARG A 288 -17.26 -5.81 -25.96
CA ARG A 288 -17.76 -4.55 -26.52
C ARG A 288 -19.28 -4.57 -26.73
N ALA A 289 -19.81 -5.65 -27.30
CA ALA A 289 -21.26 -5.79 -27.52
C ALA A 289 -22.07 -5.81 -26.23
N LEU A 290 -21.47 -6.23 -25.10
CA LEU A 290 -22.07 -6.18 -23.76
C LEU A 290 -22.02 -4.78 -23.12
N GLY A 291 -21.34 -3.81 -23.76
CA GLY A 291 -21.16 -2.46 -23.22
C GLY A 291 -20.06 -2.36 -22.16
N LEU A 292 -19.07 -3.27 -22.18
CA LEU A 292 -17.86 -3.13 -21.42
C LEU A 292 -16.94 -2.14 -22.15
N ASP A 293 -17.02 -0.87 -21.78
CA ASP A 293 -16.34 0.19 -22.54
C ASP A 293 -14.87 0.34 -22.16
N ARG A 294 -14.47 -0.14 -21.00
CA ARG A 294 -13.10 -0.03 -20.48
C ARG A 294 -12.70 -1.30 -19.73
N MET A 295 -11.61 -1.90 -20.13
CA MET A 295 -11.04 -3.09 -19.49
C MET A 295 -9.52 -3.02 -19.46
N TRP A 296 -8.93 -3.57 -18.43
CA TRP A 296 -7.57 -4.07 -18.45
C TRP A 296 -7.61 -5.59 -18.63
N LEU A 297 -6.92 -6.10 -19.65
CA LEU A 297 -6.91 -7.52 -20.00
C LEU A 297 -5.51 -8.08 -19.81
N GLY A 298 -5.36 -9.00 -18.85
CA GLY A 298 -4.15 -9.75 -18.61
C GLY A 298 -4.22 -11.14 -19.23
N TYR A 299 -3.09 -11.69 -19.65
CA TYR A 299 -2.99 -13.04 -20.18
C TYR A 299 -1.60 -13.63 -19.88
N ASP A 300 -1.55 -14.95 -19.74
CA ASP A 300 -0.30 -15.69 -19.68
C ASP A 300 0.27 -15.77 -21.11
N ALA A 301 1.45 -15.20 -21.30
CA ALA A 301 2.08 -15.13 -22.61
C ALA A 301 2.79 -16.44 -23.03
N ASP A 302 2.95 -17.38 -22.09
CA ASP A 302 3.78 -18.55 -22.28
C ASP A 302 3.13 -19.62 -23.15
N ALA A 303 1.93 -20.08 -22.73
CA ALA A 303 1.33 -21.24 -23.36
C ALA A 303 0.48 -20.86 -24.58
N ARG A 304 -0.28 -19.78 -24.49
CA ARG A 304 -1.17 -19.29 -25.55
C ARG A 304 -1.34 -17.78 -25.40
N PRO A 305 -0.37 -16.98 -25.87
CA PRO A 305 -0.49 -15.52 -25.82
C PRO A 305 -1.70 -15.06 -26.66
N MET A 306 -2.23 -13.89 -26.34
CA MET A 306 -3.18 -13.24 -27.23
C MET A 306 -2.54 -12.98 -28.59
N THR A 307 -3.25 -13.30 -29.67
CA THR A 307 -2.76 -13.02 -31.03
C THR A 307 -2.68 -11.51 -31.27
N ARG A 308 -1.84 -11.10 -32.21
CA ARG A 308 -1.76 -9.69 -32.64
C ARG A 308 -3.13 -9.14 -33.06
N GLU A 309 -3.97 -9.96 -33.70
CA GLU A 309 -5.31 -9.58 -34.12
C GLU A 309 -6.21 -9.30 -32.91
N ALA A 310 -6.22 -10.18 -31.90
CA ALA A 310 -6.98 -10.00 -30.68
C ALA A 310 -6.51 -8.78 -29.88
N VAL A 311 -5.20 -8.58 -29.75
CA VAL A 311 -4.61 -7.40 -29.11
C VAL A 311 -5.01 -6.12 -29.83
N ASN A 312 -4.97 -6.10 -31.17
CA ASN A 312 -5.39 -4.95 -31.96
C ASN A 312 -6.89 -4.66 -31.79
N ALA A 313 -7.74 -5.68 -31.75
CA ALA A 313 -9.17 -5.52 -31.47
C ALA A 313 -9.41 -4.90 -30.07
N ALA A 314 -8.71 -5.40 -29.05
CA ALA A 314 -8.81 -4.87 -27.70
C ALA A 314 -8.31 -3.42 -27.60
N ARG A 315 -7.20 -3.08 -28.21
CA ARG A 315 -6.68 -1.70 -28.27
C ARG A 315 -7.61 -0.74 -29.00
N LYS A 316 -8.23 -1.18 -30.12
CA LYS A 316 -9.26 -0.41 -30.83
C LYS A 316 -10.53 -0.23 -29.98
N ALA A 317 -10.83 -1.20 -29.14
CA ALA A 317 -11.92 -1.12 -28.16
C ALA A 317 -11.64 -0.12 -27.02
N GLY A 318 -10.42 0.42 -26.90
CA GLY A 318 -10.03 1.31 -25.82
C GLY A 318 -9.46 0.57 -24.60
N TYR A 319 -9.22 -0.73 -24.70
CA TYR A 319 -8.72 -1.55 -23.60
C TYR A 319 -7.20 -1.47 -23.44
N LEU A 320 -6.73 -1.76 -22.23
CA LEU A 320 -5.34 -2.11 -21.96
C LEU A 320 -5.19 -3.62 -22.09
N VAL A 321 -4.05 -4.04 -22.63
CA VAL A 321 -3.73 -5.46 -22.82
C VAL A 321 -2.28 -5.68 -22.46
N GLY A 322 -2.02 -6.64 -21.56
CA GLY A 322 -0.66 -6.94 -21.12
C GLY A 322 -0.41 -8.39 -20.75
N PRO A 323 0.81 -8.90 -21.01
CA PRO A 323 1.24 -10.19 -20.53
C PRO A 323 1.45 -10.16 -19.01
N TYR A 324 1.28 -11.33 -18.38
CA TYR A 324 1.86 -11.67 -17.09
C TYR A 324 3.32 -12.08 -17.32
N ASP A 325 4.23 -11.60 -16.49
CA ASP A 325 5.62 -12.02 -16.47
C ASP A 325 6.18 -11.97 -15.04
N SER A 326 7.23 -12.75 -14.76
CA SER A 326 7.93 -12.76 -13.47
C SER A 326 9.44 -12.67 -13.71
N TRP A 327 10.08 -11.69 -13.05
CA TRP A 327 11.54 -11.49 -13.14
C TRP A 327 12.24 -11.91 -11.85
N SER A 328 11.52 -12.48 -10.92
CA SER A 328 12.04 -12.89 -9.61
C SER A 328 12.33 -14.40 -9.51
N ASN A 329 11.93 -15.20 -10.51
CA ASN A 329 12.13 -16.65 -10.50
C ASN A 329 12.89 -17.16 -11.72
N ALA A 330 13.72 -18.17 -11.52
CA ALA A 330 14.33 -18.97 -12.59
C ALA A 330 14.24 -20.46 -12.26
N GLN A 331 13.95 -21.26 -13.26
CA GLN A 331 13.92 -22.72 -13.17
C GLN A 331 14.81 -23.33 -14.24
N ASP A 332 15.24 -24.57 -14.01
CA ASP A 332 15.95 -25.34 -15.01
C ASP A 332 15.11 -25.45 -16.30
N PRO A 333 15.58 -25.00 -17.44
CA PRO A 333 14.84 -25.05 -18.70
C PRO A 333 14.37 -26.47 -19.09
N ALA A 334 15.05 -27.51 -18.63
CA ALA A 334 14.69 -28.90 -18.90
C ALA A 334 13.45 -29.38 -18.10
N THR A 335 13.16 -28.73 -16.98
CA THR A 335 12.09 -29.16 -16.05
C THR A 335 11.15 -28.02 -15.64
N ALA A 336 11.29 -26.84 -16.24
CA ALA A 336 10.49 -25.68 -15.92
C ALA A 336 8.99 -25.95 -16.18
N ASP A 337 8.16 -25.47 -15.27
CA ASP A 337 6.71 -25.60 -15.35
C ASP A 337 6.05 -24.54 -16.27
N ALA A 338 6.76 -23.47 -16.57
CA ALA A 338 6.31 -22.42 -17.48
C ALA A 338 7.50 -21.74 -18.18
N PRO A 339 7.37 -21.33 -19.46
CA PRO A 339 8.41 -20.57 -20.15
C PRO A 339 8.78 -19.24 -19.46
N SER A 340 7.84 -18.56 -18.78
CA SER A 340 8.13 -17.37 -17.99
C SER A 340 9.07 -17.63 -16.80
N SER A 341 9.22 -18.88 -16.39
CA SER A 341 10.18 -19.28 -15.37
C SER A 341 11.56 -19.61 -15.93
N THR A 342 11.75 -19.57 -17.29
CA THR A 342 13.04 -19.86 -17.93
C THR A 342 13.78 -18.58 -18.29
N TRP A 343 15.11 -18.67 -18.25
CA TRP A 343 16.03 -17.61 -18.62
C TRP A 343 17.16 -18.17 -19.49
N PRO A 344 17.71 -17.37 -20.41
CA PRO A 344 18.87 -17.82 -21.18
C PRO A 344 20.10 -18.00 -20.27
N ALA A 345 21.01 -18.89 -20.65
CA ALA A 345 22.29 -19.00 -19.97
C ALA A 345 23.09 -17.68 -20.10
N PRO A 346 23.83 -17.24 -19.10
CA PRO A 346 24.06 -17.92 -17.79
C PRO A 346 23.09 -17.50 -16.68
N VAL A 347 21.98 -16.78 -16.94
CA VAL A 347 21.05 -16.35 -15.89
C VAL A 347 20.62 -17.55 -15.04
N TRP A 348 20.24 -18.65 -15.66
CA TRP A 348 20.13 -19.92 -14.96
C TRP A 348 21.41 -20.75 -15.22
N PRO A 349 22.09 -21.23 -14.19
CA PRO A 349 21.83 -21.12 -12.73
C PRO A 349 22.60 -19.98 -12.01
N ASP A 350 23.38 -19.17 -12.73
CA ASP A 350 24.44 -18.33 -12.14
C ASP A 350 23.89 -17.07 -11.45
N ALA A 351 22.76 -16.53 -11.93
CA ALA A 351 22.12 -15.35 -11.33
C ALA A 351 21.18 -15.67 -10.16
N CYS A 352 21.27 -16.86 -9.57
CA CYS A 352 20.46 -17.22 -8.42
C CYS A 352 20.92 -16.49 -7.15
N VAL A 353 19.97 -15.95 -6.38
CA VAL A 353 20.23 -15.40 -5.04
C VAL A 353 20.87 -16.47 -4.15
N ARG A 354 21.90 -16.09 -3.39
CA ARG A 354 22.54 -16.98 -2.43
C ARG A 354 22.29 -16.53 -0.99
N GLU A 355 22.01 -17.52 -0.14
CA GLU A 355 21.91 -17.35 1.30
C GLU A 355 23.30 -17.15 1.93
N ALA A 356 23.34 -16.77 3.20
CA ALA A 356 24.59 -16.51 3.92
C ALA A 356 25.53 -17.73 4.04
N ASP A 357 24.99 -18.95 3.96
CA ASP A 357 25.74 -20.21 3.94
C ASP A 357 26.22 -20.61 2.52
N GLY A 358 25.99 -19.74 1.52
CA GLY A 358 26.35 -19.96 0.12
C GLY A 358 25.38 -20.81 -0.69
N LYS A 359 24.34 -21.37 -0.05
CA LYS A 359 23.32 -22.13 -0.79
C LYS A 359 22.45 -21.22 -1.64
N VAL A 360 21.93 -21.79 -2.72
CA VAL A 360 20.95 -21.12 -3.58
C VAL A 360 19.64 -20.94 -2.81
N LYS A 361 19.10 -19.71 -2.81
CA LYS A 361 17.76 -19.45 -2.30
C LYS A 361 16.73 -20.08 -3.21
N THR A 362 16.06 -21.12 -2.71
CA THR A 362 15.02 -21.84 -3.44
C THR A 362 13.88 -20.91 -3.82
N GLY A 363 13.42 -20.98 -5.06
CA GLY A 363 12.35 -20.15 -5.61
C GLY A 363 10.96 -20.54 -5.10
N PHE A 364 9.97 -19.81 -5.56
CA PHE A 364 8.58 -20.00 -5.16
C PHE A 364 8.10 -21.43 -5.39
N GLY A 365 7.34 -21.96 -4.42
CA GLY A 365 6.82 -23.33 -4.47
C GLY A 365 7.88 -24.42 -4.30
N GLY A 366 9.08 -24.09 -3.84
CA GLY A 366 10.18 -25.03 -3.65
C GLY A 366 10.89 -25.43 -4.95
N ARG A 367 10.76 -24.61 -6.02
CA ARG A 367 11.30 -24.93 -7.35
C ARG A 367 12.27 -23.87 -7.84
N GLY A 368 13.31 -24.29 -8.56
CA GLY A 368 14.30 -23.38 -9.11
C GLY A 368 14.94 -22.48 -8.04
N CYS A 369 15.12 -21.21 -8.38
CA CYS A 369 15.68 -20.21 -7.47
C CYS A 369 15.01 -18.85 -7.62
N TYR A 370 15.17 -17.99 -6.63
CA TYR A 370 14.96 -16.56 -6.81
C TYR A 370 16.13 -15.94 -7.58
N VAL A 371 15.81 -15.09 -8.54
CA VAL A 371 16.80 -14.42 -9.41
C VAL A 371 17.30 -13.14 -8.72
N SER A 372 18.62 -12.97 -8.69
CA SER A 372 19.27 -11.77 -8.19
C SER A 372 18.98 -10.57 -9.10
N SER A 373 18.31 -9.55 -8.55
CA SER A 373 18.11 -8.30 -9.28
C SER A 373 19.44 -7.59 -9.59
N GLN A 374 20.46 -7.80 -8.76
CA GLN A 374 21.80 -7.25 -8.97
C GLN A 374 22.50 -7.94 -10.14
N ALA A 375 22.42 -9.26 -10.25
CA ALA A 375 22.98 -9.99 -11.38
C ALA A 375 22.36 -9.53 -12.71
N LEU A 376 21.02 -9.38 -12.75
CA LEU A 376 20.34 -8.86 -13.93
C LEU A 376 20.72 -7.42 -14.24
N ALA A 377 20.80 -6.54 -13.22
CA ALA A 377 21.21 -5.15 -13.42
C ALA A 377 22.63 -5.00 -13.94
N GLN A 378 23.57 -5.86 -13.49
CA GLN A 378 24.94 -5.89 -14.01
C GLN A 378 25.03 -6.40 -15.45
N ALA A 379 24.19 -7.37 -15.80
CA ALA A 379 24.19 -7.98 -17.12
C ALA A 379 23.45 -7.16 -18.20
N GLU A 380 22.43 -6.40 -17.81
CA GLU A 380 21.52 -5.70 -18.73
C GLU A 380 22.23 -4.78 -19.75
N PRO A 381 23.26 -3.98 -19.38
CA PRO A 381 23.94 -3.10 -20.35
C PRO A 381 24.61 -3.82 -21.52
N THR A 382 24.98 -5.09 -21.35
CA THR A 382 25.72 -5.87 -22.37
C THR A 382 24.91 -7.01 -22.96
N HIS A 383 24.00 -7.60 -22.19
CA HIS A 383 23.24 -8.80 -22.59
C HIS A 383 21.76 -8.53 -22.88
N HIS A 384 21.22 -7.40 -22.43
CA HIS A 384 19.85 -6.95 -22.71
C HIS A 384 18.74 -7.95 -22.34
N TYR A 385 18.95 -8.78 -21.30
CA TYR A 385 18.01 -9.85 -20.92
C TYR A 385 16.60 -9.33 -20.65
N LEU A 386 16.48 -8.23 -19.92
CA LEU A 386 15.18 -7.63 -19.58
C LEU A 386 14.55 -6.94 -20.80
N ALA A 387 15.35 -6.22 -21.57
CA ALA A 387 14.90 -5.53 -22.77
C ALA A 387 14.41 -6.52 -23.85
N ASP A 388 15.14 -7.62 -24.08
CA ASP A 388 14.80 -8.63 -25.08
C ASP A 388 13.57 -9.43 -24.65
N ARG A 389 13.48 -9.79 -23.36
CA ARG A 389 12.30 -10.45 -22.81
C ARG A 389 11.06 -9.55 -22.94
N THR A 390 11.15 -8.28 -22.57
CA THR A 390 10.05 -7.32 -22.74
C THR A 390 9.62 -7.21 -24.19
N ARG A 391 10.58 -7.11 -25.13
CA ARG A 391 10.31 -7.05 -26.56
C ARG A 391 9.57 -8.30 -27.06
N SER A 392 10.01 -9.48 -26.64
CA SER A 392 9.37 -10.74 -26.97
C SER A 392 7.95 -10.82 -26.44
N MET A 393 7.76 -10.53 -25.16
CA MET A 393 6.45 -10.60 -24.48
C MET A 393 5.43 -9.59 -25.05
N THR A 394 5.89 -8.48 -25.61
CA THR A 394 5.01 -7.43 -26.18
C THR A 394 5.01 -7.42 -27.72
N ALA A 395 5.59 -8.43 -28.38
CA ALA A 395 5.69 -8.50 -29.85
C ALA A 395 4.33 -8.52 -30.57
N ASN A 396 3.27 -8.95 -29.88
CA ASN A 396 1.89 -8.91 -30.38
C ASN A 396 1.25 -7.51 -30.35
N GLY A 397 1.94 -6.49 -29.80
CA GLY A 397 1.46 -5.11 -29.72
C GLY A 397 0.79 -4.76 -28.39
N ALA A 398 0.99 -5.53 -27.33
CA ALA A 398 0.52 -5.21 -25.97
C ALA A 398 0.97 -3.80 -25.55
N ASN A 399 0.11 -3.07 -24.82
CA ASN A 399 0.35 -1.70 -24.34
C ASN A 399 0.39 -1.59 -22.81
N SER A 400 0.30 -2.71 -22.12
CA SER A 400 0.44 -2.85 -20.68
C SER A 400 1.38 -4.00 -20.36
N TYR A 401 1.84 -4.08 -19.11
CA TYR A 401 2.67 -5.16 -18.61
C TYR A 401 2.35 -5.41 -17.15
N PHE A 402 2.15 -6.67 -16.77
CA PHE A 402 2.02 -7.05 -15.38
C PHE A 402 3.28 -7.81 -14.97
N LEU A 403 4.05 -7.19 -14.08
CA LEU A 403 5.27 -7.76 -13.53
C LEU A 403 5.02 -8.30 -12.12
N ASP A 404 5.04 -9.61 -12.01
CA ASP A 404 4.73 -10.32 -10.78
C ASP A 404 5.74 -10.05 -9.67
N VAL A 405 5.25 -9.83 -8.44
CA VAL A 405 5.96 -9.60 -7.17
C VAL A 405 7.08 -8.54 -7.16
N ASP A 406 7.34 -7.84 -8.24
CA ASP A 406 8.44 -6.87 -8.31
C ASP A 406 8.27 -5.68 -7.37
N ALA A 407 7.04 -5.25 -7.18
CA ALA A 407 6.68 -4.18 -6.24
C ALA A 407 6.27 -4.70 -4.86
N ALA A 408 6.24 -6.01 -4.64
CA ALA A 408 6.00 -6.60 -3.35
C ALA A 408 7.16 -6.35 -2.38
N GLY A 409 6.87 -6.42 -1.10
CA GLY A 409 7.84 -6.06 -0.07
C GLY A 409 8.87 -7.14 0.26
N GLU A 410 8.78 -8.35 -0.31
CA GLU A 410 9.80 -9.39 -0.13
C GLU A 410 11.07 -8.99 -0.88
N LEU A 411 12.01 -8.38 -0.15
CA LEU A 411 13.31 -7.95 -0.67
C LEU A 411 14.39 -8.97 -0.31
N PHE A 412 15.29 -9.23 -1.26
CA PHE A 412 16.33 -10.24 -1.08
C PHE A 412 17.68 -9.63 -0.68
N ARG A 413 18.33 -10.31 0.26
CA ARG A 413 19.77 -10.21 0.48
C ARG A 413 20.42 -11.25 -0.41
N ASP A 414 21.44 -10.84 -1.14
CA ASP A 414 22.20 -11.75 -1.98
C ASP A 414 23.65 -11.82 -1.50
N HIS A 415 24.07 -12.98 -1.03
CA HIS A 415 25.40 -13.21 -0.51
C HIS A 415 26.37 -13.77 -1.57
N SER A 416 25.97 -13.82 -2.85
CA SER A 416 26.85 -14.23 -3.94
C SER A 416 28.06 -13.30 -4.07
N PRO A 417 29.29 -13.80 -4.12
CA PRO A 417 30.45 -12.95 -4.37
C PRO A 417 30.41 -12.22 -5.73
N ALA A 418 29.69 -12.78 -6.72
CA ALA A 418 29.59 -12.24 -8.08
C ALA A 418 28.57 -11.08 -8.18
N HIS A 419 27.52 -11.10 -7.35
CA HIS A 419 26.43 -10.13 -7.44
C HIS A 419 25.81 -9.83 -6.06
N GLN A 420 26.66 -9.59 -5.08
CA GLN A 420 26.25 -9.27 -3.72
C GLN A 420 25.32 -8.05 -3.69
N ALA A 421 24.22 -8.16 -2.92
CA ALA A 421 23.25 -7.08 -2.76
C ALA A 421 22.61 -7.07 -1.37
N THR A 422 22.45 -5.87 -0.80
CA THR A 422 21.59 -5.61 0.34
C THR A 422 20.12 -5.53 -0.10
N GLN A 423 19.18 -5.60 0.83
CA GLN A 423 17.74 -5.37 0.52
C GLN A 423 17.49 -3.97 -0.06
N ALA A 424 18.25 -2.97 0.34
CA ALA A 424 18.17 -1.62 -0.22
C ALA A 424 18.60 -1.60 -1.70
N ARG A 425 19.66 -2.33 -2.04
CA ARG A 425 20.12 -2.50 -3.42
C ARG A 425 19.09 -3.28 -4.26
N ASP A 426 18.52 -4.35 -3.72
CA ASP A 426 17.46 -5.11 -4.41
C ASP A 426 16.26 -4.23 -4.75
N ARG A 427 15.78 -3.43 -3.78
CA ARG A 427 14.69 -2.45 -4.00
C ARG A 427 15.05 -1.43 -5.09
N ALA A 428 16.26 -0.88 -5.05
CA ALA A 428 16.72 0.08 -6.06
C ALA A 428 16.76 -0.53 -7.47
N ASN A 429 17.26 -1.75 -7.60
CA ASN A 429 17.31 -2.46 -8.88
C ASN A 429 15.89 -2.76 -9.41
N ARG A 430 14.95 -3.16 -8.54
CA ARG A 430 13.55 -3.38 -8.93
C ARG A 430 12.89 -2.08 -9.39
N LEU A 431 13.12 -0.97 -8.69
CA LEU A 431 12.62 0.34 -9.13
C LEU A 431 13.18 0.71 -10.52
N ALA A 432 14.47 0.56 -10.74
CA ALA A 432 15.11 0.89 -12.01
C ALA A 432 14.52 0.07 -13.18
N ARG A 433 14.33 -1.25 -13.01
CA ARG A 433 13.73 -2.06 -14.07
C ARG A 433 12.25 -1.79 -14.31
N MET A 434 11.49 -1.41 -13.26
CA MET A 434 10.12 -0.95 -13.40
C MET A 434 10.04 0.43 -14.11
N GLU A 435 11.00 1.32 -13.86
CA GLU A 435 11.12 2.59 -14.58
C GLU A 435 11.43 2.38 -16.07
N MET A 436 12.28 1.44 -16.40
CA MET A 436 12.56 1.04 -17.79
C MET A 436 11.25 0.62 -18.50
N LEU A 437 10.42 -0.22 -17.86
CA LEU A 437 9.14 -0.64 -18.45
C LEU A 437 8.16 0.53 -18.61
N SER A 438 7.98 1.34 -17.58
CA SER A 438 6.95 2.38 -17.56
C SER A 438 7.35 3.64 -18.34
N ARG A 439 8.59 4.12 -18.15
CA ARG A 439 9.05 5.40 -18.71
C ARG A 439 9.73 5.26 -20.06
N GLU A 440 10.63 4.26 -20.24
CA GLU A 440 11.36 4.11 -21.50
C GLU A 440 10.54 3.32 -22.53
N ARG A 441 9.93 2.20 -22.11
CA ARG A 441 9.11 1.37 -22.99
C ARG A 441 7.67 1.86 -23.15
N LYS A 442 7.26 2.85 -22.34
CA LYS A 442 5.89 3.43 -22.35
C LYS A 442 4.78 2.39 -22.18
N LEU A 443 5.04 1.33 -21.41
CA LEU A 443 4.05 0.34 -21.05
C LEU A 443 3.27 0.81 -19.80
N VAL A 444 1.96 0.58 -19.77
CA VAL A 444 1.17 0.79 -18.56
C VAL A 444 1.49 -0.35 -17.61
N LEU A 445 2.32 -0.04 -16.61
CA LEU A 445 2.91 -1.05 -15.73
C LEU A 445 2.06 -1.28 -14.49
N GLY A 446 1.86 -2.55 -14.17
CA GLY A 446 1.34 -3.02 -12.89
C GLY A 446 2.18 -4.11 -12.27
N SER A 447 1.94 -4.39 -11.00
CA SER A 447 2.60 -5.46 -10.26
C SER A 447 1.67 -6.06 -9.21
N GLU A 448 2.05 -7.22 -8.69
CA GLU A 448 1.37 -7.85 -7.56
C GLU A 448 1.76 -7.18 -6.24
N SER A 449 0.80 -7.09 -5.31
CA SER A 449 1.02 -6.71 -3.91
C SER A 449 1.89 -5.46 -3.70
N ALA A 450 1.65 -4.41 -4.49
CA ALA A 450 2.51 -3.23 -4.54
C ALA A 450 2.61 -2.52 -3.19
N GLY A 451 3.81 -2.44 -2.65
CA GLY A 451 4.16 -1.58 -1.52
C GLY A 451 4.13 -0.10 -1.90
N GLY A 452 3.92 0.78 -0.91
CA GLY A 452 3.84 2.23 -1.13
C GLY A 452 5.08 2.82 -1.80
N TRP A 453 6.24 2.20 -1.65
CA TRP A 453 7.51 2.61 -2.25
C TRP A 453 7.52 2.55 -3.79
N ALA A 454 6.66 1.72 -4.39
CA ALA A 454 6.54 1.58 -5.84
C ALA A 454 5.50 2.53 -6.46
N GLY A 455 4.77 3.31 -5.65
CA GLY A 455 3.69 4.18 -6.11
C GLY A 455 4.10 5.22 -7.16
N GLY A 456 5.39 5.59 -7.22
CA GLY A 456 5.92 6.51 -8.22
C GLY A 456 6.04 5.94 -9.63
N VAL A 457 6.14 4.62 -9.78
CA VAL A 457 6.42 3.94 -11.06
C VAL A 457 5.25 3.11 -11.57
N LEU A 458 4.42 2.55 -10.70
CA LEU A 458 3.28 1.72 -11.06
C LEU A 458 2.04 2.54 -11.40
N ALA A 459 1.34 2.18 -12.46
CA ALA A 459 0.02 2.73 -12.77
C ALA A 459 -1.12 1.94 -12.10
N TYR A 460 -0.93 0.65 -11.88
CA TYR A 460 -1.90 -0.20 -11.19
C TYR A 460 -1.24 -1.27 -10.32
N SER A 461 -1.99 -1.79 -9.34
CA SER A 461 -1.59 -2.89 -8.47
C SER A 461 -2.66 -3.97 -8.44
N HIS A 462 -2.25 -5.24 -8.54
CA HIS A 462 -3.15 -6.38 -8.41
C HIS A 462 -3.02 -7.02 -7.03
N GLY A 463 -3.52 -6.29 -6.08
CA GLY A 463 -3.54 -6.66 -4.69
C GLY A 463 -2.55 -5.89 -3.83
N SER A 464 -2.71 -6.11 -2.56
CA SER A 464 -1.83 -5.68 -1.49
C SER A 464 -1.59 -6.89 -0.59
N SER A 465 -0.64 -6.82 0.35
CA SER A 465 -0.37 -7.95 1.24
C SER A 465 -1.63 -8.39 2.00
N THR A 466 -1.85 -9.69 2.09
CA THR A 466 -3.07 -10.24 2.71
C THR A 466 -3.07 -10.02 4.21
N PRO A 467 -4.20 -9.58 4.84
CA PRO A 467 -4.28 -9.39 6.29
C PRO A 467 -3.98 -10.64 7.10
N VAL A 468 -4.28 -11.81 6.52
CA VAL A 468 -4.09 -13.14 7.13
C VAL A 468 -3.45 -14.08 6.12
N SER A 469 -2.29 -13.70 5.60
CA SER A 469 -1.59 -14.39 4.52
C SER A 469 -1.51 -15.90 4.70
N ASP A 470 -1.13 -16.37 5.88
CA ASP A 470 -1.00 -17.81 6.15
C ASP A 470 -2.33 -18.59 6.03
N HIS A 471 -3.44 -17.96 6.41
CA HIS A 471 -4.76 -18.57 6.26
C HIS A 471 -5.14 -18.72 4.79
N LEU A 472 -4.88 -17.72 3.97
CA LEU A 472 -5.21 -17.78 2.54
C LEU A 472 -4.32 -18.77 1.81
N TRP A 473 -3.00 -18.72 2.00
CA TRP A 473 -2.06 -19.65 1.38
C TRP A 473 -2.35 -21.12 1.73
N ALA A 474 -2.71 -21.39 2.98
CA ALA A 474 -3.10 -22.74 3.39
C ALA A 474 -4.34 -23.25 2.64
N LEU A 475 -5.32 -22.36 2.40
CA LEU A 475 -6.51 -22.67 1.62
C LEU A 475 -6.18 -22.88 0.14
N GLU A 476 -5.42 -22.00 -0.48
CA GLU A 476 -5.05 -22.06 -1.90
C GLU A 476 -4.24 -23.32 -2.26
N ARG A 477 -3.49 -23.86 -1.31
CA ARG A 477 -2.78 -25.14 -1.46
C ARG A 477 -3.68 -26.37 -1.42
N ASP A 478 -4.90 -26.25 -0.91
CA ASP A 478 -5.87 -27.34 -0.94
C ASP A 478 -6.49 -27.48 -2.33
N ARG A 479 -5.83 -28.25 -3.19
CA ARG A 479 -6.27 -28.50 -4.57
C ARG A 479 -7.67 -29.09 -4.66
N LYS A 480 -8.12 -29.83 -3.64
CA LYS A 480 -9.43 -30.47 -3.64
C LYS A 480 -10.56 -29.44 -3.55
N THR A 481 -10.42 -28.44 -2.71
CA THR A 481 -11.44 -27.42 -2.47
C THR A 481 -11.23 -26.15 -3.30
N TRP A 482 -9.98 -25.78 -3.57
CA TRP A 482 -9.64 -24.55 -4.32
C TRP A 482 -9.30 -24.75 -5.79
N GLY A 483 -9.04 -25.98 -6.21
CA GLY A 483 -8.64 -26.33 -7.57
C GLY A 483 -7.12 -26.36 -7.77
N GLY A 484 -6.71 -26.93 -8.89
CA GLY A 484 -5.31 -27.04 -9.31
C GLY A 484 -4.95 -26.09 -10.43
N TYR A 485 -3.69 -25.76 -10.55
CA TYR A 485 -3.16 -25.01 -11.69
C TYR A 485 -2.97 -25.95 -12.88
N ALA A 486 -3.56 -25.58 -14.02
CA ALA A 486 -3.41 -26.26 -15.30
C ALA A 486 -3.19 -25.20 -16.40
N PRO A 487 -1.94 -24.93 -16.81
CA PRO A 487 -1.62 -23.78 -17.66
C PRO A 487 -2.22 -23.84 -19.06
N GLN A 488 -2.57 -25.03 -19.57
CA GLN A 488 -3.11 -25.19 -20.93
C GLN A 488 -4.58 -24.84 -21.08
N ASN A 489 -5.34 -24.86 -19.97
CA ASN A 489 -6.77 -24.60 -19.95
C ASN A 489 -7.10 -23.51 -18.92
N ALA A 490 -8.38 -23.24 -18.71
CA ALA A 490 -8.82 -22.45 -17.57
C ALA A 490 -8.46 -23.20 -16.28
N PRO A 491 -7.50 -22.74 -15.46
CA PRO A 491 -7.10 -23.49 -14.27
C PRO A 491 -8.19 -23.41 -13.21
N ASP A 492 -8.54 -24.55 -12.64
CA ASP A 492 -9.51 -24.67 -11.55
C ASP A 492 -9.18 -23.74 -10.37
N LEU A 493 -7.89 -23.49 -10.12
CA LEU A 493 -7.46 -22.54 -9.09
C LEU A 493 -8.18 -21.18 -9.19
N PHE A 494 -8.39 -20.67 -10.39
CA PHE A 494 -9.02 -19.36 -10.61
C PHE A 494 -10.54 -19.47 -10.85
N PHE A 495 -11.01 -20.55 -11.47
CA PHE A 495 -12.41 -20.69 -11.91
C PHE A 495 -13.30 -21.44 -10.93
N ARG A 496 -12.76 -22.43 -10.18
CA ARG A 496 -13.57 -23.19 -9.23
C ARG A 496 -14.04 -22.30 -8.09
N PRO A 497 -15.36 -22.15 -7.86
CA PRO A 497 -15.85 -21.46 -6.68
C PRO A 497 -15.31 -22.10 -5.39
N ALA A 498 -14.89 -21.26 -4.46
CA ALA A 498 -14.33 -21.69 -3.19
C ALA A 498 -15.00 -20.96 -2.02
N LYS A 499 -14.78 -21.49 -0.81
CA LYS A 499 -15.29 -20.93 0.43
C LYS A 499 -14.13 -20.56 1.34
N LEU A 500 -14.16 -19.36 1.91
CA LEU A 500 -13.25 -18.98 2.98
C LEU A 500 -13.68 -19.62 4.30
N THR A 501 -12.70 -19.89 5.15
CA THR A 501 -12.99 -20.13 6.58
C THR A 501 -13.60 -18.87 7.20
N SER A 502 -14.36 -19.02 8.28
CA SER A 502 -14.95 -17.89 9.00
C SER A 502 -13.88 -16.90 9.49
N ASP A 503 -12.70 -17.39 9.86
CA ASP A 503 -11.58 -16.58 10.32
C ASP A 503 -10.96 -15.76 9.16
N ALA A 504 -10.75 -16.37 8.00
CA ALA A 504 -10.25 -15.67 6.81
C ALA A 504 -11.28 -14.63 6.30
N ALA A 505 -12.57 -14.99 6.22
CA ALA A 505 -13.63 -14.07 5.82
C ALA A 505 -13.73 -12.86 6.76
N ARG A 506 -13.63 -13.10 8.09
CA ARG A 506 -13.62 -12.04 9.11
C ARG A 506 -12.45 -11.08 8.92
N ALA A 507 -11.23 -11.60 8.79
CA ALA A 507 -10.05 -10.74 8.65
C ALA A 507 -10.01 -9.99 7.32
N MET A 508 -10.49 -10.61 6.23
CA MET A 508 -10.38 -10.03 4.89
C MET A 508 -11.54 -9.10 4.53
N TYR A 509 -12.77 -9.42 4.98
CA TYR A 509 -13.97 -8.79 4.42
C TYR A 509 -14.94 -8.21 5.45
N ASP A 510 -14.74 -8.40 6.77
CA ASP A 510 -15.66 -7.85 7.75
C ASP A 510 -15.56 -6.32 7.78
N PRO A 511 -16.63 -5.58 7.41
CA PRO A 511 -16.64 -4.11 7.40
C PRO A 511 -16.38 -3.50 8.78
N HIS A 512 -16.55 -4.27 9.86
CA HIS A 512 -16.25 -3.80 11.21
C HIS A 512 -14.77 -3.43 11.39
N TYR A 513 -13.87 -4.18 10.72
CA TYR A 513 -12.42 -4.00 10.82
C TYR A 513 -11.80 -3.30 9.61
N ARG A 514 -12.39 -3.48 8.41
CA ARG A 514 -11.85 -2.93 7.16
C ARG A 514 -11.88 -1.41 7.15
N VAL A 515 -10.76 -0.80 6.77
CA VAL A 515 -10.61 0.64 6.54
C VAL A 515 -9.68 0.88 5.34
N PRO A 516 -9.93 1.94 4.53
CA PRO A 516 -9.19 2.19 3.31
C PRO A 516 -7.84 2.90 3.57
N LEU A 517 -6.91 2.26 4.26
CA LEU A 517 -5.60 2.89 4.55
C LEU A 517 -4.76 3.02 3.28
N TYR A 518 -4.77 2.00 2.41
CA TYR A 518 -4.04 2.03 1.14
C TYR A 518 -4.60 3.13 0.23
N GLU A 519 -5.90 3.18 0.03
CA GLU A 519 -6.55 4.17 -0.81
C GLU A 519 -6.47 5.60 -0.21
N THR A 520 -6.48 5.75 1.11
CA THR A 520 -6.25 7.07 1.73
C THR A 520 -4.87 7.64 1.38
N VAL A 521 -3.88 6.76 1.19
CA VAL A 521 -2.52 7.19 0.79
C VAL A 521 -2.36 7.30 -0.71
N LEU A 522 -2.82 6.31 -1.50
CA LEU A 522 -2.37 6.08 -2.88
C LEU A 522 -3.46 6.10 -3.94
N HIS A 523 -4.73 6.42 -3.62
CA HIS A 523 -5.84 6.38 -4.57
C HIS A 523 -5.58 7.16 -5.87
N ASP A 524 -4.98 8.34 -5.78
CA ASP A 524 -4.60 9.18 -6.91
C ASP A 524 -3.19 8.90 -7.46
N SER A 525 -2.57 7.81 -6.98
CA SER A 525 -1.23 7.38 -7.41
C SER A 525 -1.25 6.07 -8.16
N VAL A 526 -2.04 5.09 -7.70
CA VAL A 526 -2.07 3.71 -8.22
C VAL A 526 -3.49 3.19 -8.23
N VAL A 527 -3.97 2.69 -9.36
CA VAL A 527 -5.26 1.98 -9.43
C VAL A 527 -5.08 0.59 -8.83
N SER A 528 -5.71 0.32 -7.67
CA SER A 528 -5.53 -0.93 -6.94
C SER A 528 -6.76 -1.84 -7.09
N VAL A 529 -6.54 -3.12 -7.40
CA VAL A 529 -7.56 -4.17 -7.22
C VAL A 529 -7.23 -4.96 -5.95
N GLU A 530 -8.22 -5.68 -5.43
CA GLU A 530 -8.05 -6.42 -4.17
C GLU A 530 -6.94 -7.47 -4.24
N ARG A 531 -7.15 -8.53 -5.02
CA ARG A 531 -6.18 -9.60 -5.30
C ARG A 531 -6.49 -10.25 -6.64
N TRP A 532 -5.49 -10.45 -7.47
CA TRP A 532 -5.68 -10.99 -8.81
C TRP A 532 -6.09 -12.47 -8.81
N GLU A 533 -5.60 -13.26 -7.85
CA GLU A 533 -5.94 -14.70 -7.72
C GLU A 533 -7.40 -14.91 -7.29
N LEU A 534 -7.99 -13.94 -6.62
CA LEU A 534 -9.36 -13.99 -6.14
C LEU A 534 -10.31 -13.26 -7.08
N GLY A 535 -10.46 -13.74 -8.31
CA GLY A 535 -11.47 -13.21 -9.21
C GLY A 535 -12.84 -13.09 -8.53
N TYR A 536 -13.67 -12.13 -8.95
CA TYR A 536 -14.94 -11.77 -8.29
C TYR A 536 -15.85 -12.98 -8.02
N TYR A 537 -15.90 -13.93 -8.96
CA TYR A 537 -16.74 -15.13 -8.86
C TYR A 537 -16.08 -16.28 -8.10
N LYS A 538 -14.82 -16.16 -7.69
CA LYS A 538 -14.09 -17.18 -6.95
C LYS A 538 -14.70 -17.44 -5.56
N LEU A 539 -15.22 -16.41 -4.91
CA LEU A 539 -15.75 -16.45 -3.55
C LEU A 539 -17.24 -16.04 -3.53
N PRO A 540 -18.18 -16.93 -3.90
CA PRO A 540 -19.60 -16.57 -4.06
C PRO A 540 -20.22 -15.96 -2.80
N GLU A 541 -19.88 -16.47 -1.62
CA GLU A 541 -20.41 -15.97 -0.34
C GLU A 541 -19.93 -14.54 0.00
N GLN A 542 -18.84 -14.08 -0.65
CA GLN A 542 -18.24 -12.77 -0.40
C GLN A 542 -18.51 -11.75 -1.51
N GLN A 543 -19.18 -12.11 -2.60
CA GLN A 543 -19.37 -11.23 -3.76
C GLN A 543 -19.98 -9.89 -3.39
N ARG A 544 -21.08 -9.89 -2.62
CA ARG A 544 -21.76 -8.65 -2.24
C ARG A 544 -20.84 -7.72 -1.43
N VAL A 545 -20.19 -8.23 -0.39
CA VAL A 545 -19.33 -7.39 0.45
C VAL A 545 -18.12 -6.88 -0.34
N ARG A 546 -17.55 -7.70 -1.23
CA ARG A 546 -16.43 -7.30 -2.09
C ARG A 546 -16.85 -6.21 -3.08
N ALA A 547 -18.02 -6.35 -3.72
CA ALA A 547 -18.55 -5.29 -4.58
C ALA A 547 -18.79 -3.98 -3.82
N LEU A 548 -19.38 -4.04 -2.63
CA LEU A 548 -19.60 -2.86 -1.80
C LEU A 548 -18.29 -2.19 -1.38
N LEU A 549 -17.28 -2.96 -0.98
CA LEU A 549 -15.95 -2.45 -0.62
C LEU A 549 -15.27 -1.80 -1.83
N ALA A 550 -15.29 -2.47 -2.99
CA ALA A 550 -14.69 -1.94 -4.21
C ALA A 550 -15.32 -0.59 -4.62
N MET A 551 -16.66 -0.51 -4.61
CA MET A 551 -17.35 0.75 -4.93
C MET A 551 -17.10 1.83 -3.88
N LEU A 552 -17.12 1.47 -2.58
CA LEU A 552 -16.86 2.40 -1.47
C LEU A 552 -15.44 2.99 -1.56
N TYR A 553 -14.46 2.18 -1.92
CA TYR A 553 -13.06 2.61 -2.03
C TYR A 553 -12.71 3.15 -3.43
N ASN A 554 -13.67 3.12 -4.35
CA ASN A 554 -13.50 3.53 -5.75
C ASN A 554 -12.38 2.75 -6.45
N THR A 555 -12.32 1.44 -6.21
CA THR A 555 -11.35 0.50 -6.79
C THR A 555 -12.02 -0.46 -7.76
N PRO A 556 -11.35 -0.91 -8.83
CA PRO A 556 -11.93 -1.83 -9.79
C PRO A 556 -12.13 -3.23 -9.21
N LEU A 557 -13.16 -3.92 -9.73
CA LEU A 557 -13.29 -5.36 -9.54
C LEU A 557 -12.36 -6.12 -10.50
N ASN A 558 -11.97 -7.30 -10.08
CA ASN A 558 -11.09 -8.20 -10.78
C ASN A 558 -11.85 -9.48 -11.18
N PHE A 559 -11.65 -9.95 -12.41
CA PHE A 559 -12.32 -11.12 -12.96
C PHE A 559 -11.32 -12.11 -13.55
N THR A 560 -11.72 -13.37 -13.59
CA THR A 560 -11.09 -14.42 -14.39
C THR A 560 -12.09 -14.84 -15.46
N LEU A 561 -11.75 -14.72 -16.73
CA LEU A 561 -12.70 -14.90 -17.82
C LEU A 561 -12.17 -15.83 -18.91
N ASP A 562 -13.04 -16.73 -19.34
CA ASP A 562 -13.01 -17.43 -20.62
C ASP A 562 -14.30 -17.16 -21.40
N GLY A 563 -14.50 -17.72 -22.56
CA GLY A 563 -15.69 -17.50 -23.35
C GLY A 563 -16.97 -17.97 -22.67
N ALA A 564 -16.94 -19.03 -21.88
CA ALA A 564 -18.07 -19.56 -21.14
C ALA A 564 -18.46 -18.64 -19.98
N SER A 565 -17.50 -18.22 -19.16
CA SER A 565 -17.71 -17.30 -18.04
C SER A 565 -18.16 -15.90 -18.53
N LEU A 566 -17.59 -15.41 -19.63
CA LEU A 566 -18.02 -14.18 -20.25
C LEU A 566 -19.47 -14.27 -20.78
N LYS A 567 -19.87 -15.40 -21.35
CA LYS A 567 -21.24 -15.66 -21.76
C LYS A 567 -22.20 -15.65 -20.58
N LYS A 568 -21.81 -16.27 -19.47
CA LYS A 568 -22.62 -16.43 -18.28
C LYS A 568 -22.77 -15.12 -17.50
N HIS A 569 -21.66 -14.41 -17.28
CA HIS A 569 -21.56 -13.31 -16.34
C HIS A 569 -21.46 -11.91 -16.99
N GLY A 570 -21.25 -11.85 -18.30
CA GLY A 570 -21.03 -10.58 -19.02
C GLY A 570 -22.06 -9.49 -18.75
N PRO A 571 -23.39 -9.77 -18.76
CA PRO A 571 -24.41 -8.76 -18.46
C PRO A 571 -24.29 -8.17 -17.05
N GLU A 572 -23.98 -9.00 -16.04
CA GLU A 572 -23.75 -8.58 -14.65
C GLU A 572 -22.49 -7.71 -14.55
N ILE A 573 -21.39 -8.16 -15.16
CA ILE A 573 -20.13 -7.39 -15.19
C ILE A 573 -20.39 -6.02 -15.82
N ALA A 574 -21.13 -5.94 -16.92
CA ALA A 574 -21.47 -4.67 -17.57
C ALA A 574 -22.34 -3.76 -16.69
N LYS A 575 -23.30 -4.33 -15.92
CA LYS A 575 -24.08 -3.58 -14.93
C LYS A 575 -23.19 -2.97 -13.85
N LEU A 576 -22.27 -3.77 -13.27
CA LEU A 576 -21.34 -3.33 -12.24
C LEU A 576 -20.37 -2.27 -12.78
N GLN A 577 -19.84 -2.46 -14.00
CA GLN A 577 -18.91 -1.53 -14.62
C GLN A 577 -19.53 -0.17 -14.91
N ARG A 578 -20.77 -0.11 -15.39
CA ARG A 578 -21.46 1.19 -15.62
C ARG A 578 -21.57 2.03 -14.35
N PHE A 579 -21.78 1.40 -13.20
CA PHE A 579 -21.76 2.12 -11.92
C PHE A 579 -20.34 2.55 -11.57
N PHE A 580 -19.38 1.62 -11.60
CA PHE A 580 -17.98 1.88 -11.27
C PHE A 580 -17.34 2.94 -12.18
N SER A 581 -17.56 2.87 -13.49
CA SER A 581 -17.04 3.87 -14.44
C SER A 581 -17.51 5.29 -14.11
N HIS A 582 -18.73 5.45 -13.60
CA HIS A 582 -19.23 6.75 -13.17
C HIS A 582 -18.45 7.30 -11.96
N LEU A 583 -18.10 6.45 -10.99
CA LEU A 583 -17.29 6.82 -9.84
C LEU A 583 -15.88 7.25 -10.27
N GLN A 584 -15.26 6.43 -11.11
CA GLN A 584 -13.91 6.66 -11.58
C GLN A 584 -13.78 7.88 -12.50
N GLN A 585 -14.78 8.15 -13.34
CA GLN A 585 -14.82 9.37 -14.15
C GLN A 585 -14.89 10.62 -13.29
N ALA A 586 -15.60 10.56 -12.15
CA ALA A 586 -15.67 11.68 -11.20
C ALA A 586 -14.39 11.86 -10.39
N ALA A 587 -13.74 10.78 -9.97
CA ALA A 587 -12.69 10.86 -8.97
C ALA A 587 -11.54 9.84 -9.12
N GLY A 588 -11.34 9.21 -10.27
CA GLY A 588 -10.31 8.19 -10.45
C GLY A 588 -8.86 8.69 -10.30
N THR A 589 -8.63 9.98 -10.49
CA THR A 589 -7.34 10.64 -10.26
C THR A 589 -7.32 11.57 -9.06
N LYS A 590 -8.34 11.49 -8.19
CA LYS A 590 -8.45 12.37 -7.02
C LYS A 590 -8.09 11.62 -5.74
N ALA A 591 -7.47 12.31 -4.81
CA ALA A 591 -7.18 11.74 -3.49
C ALA A 591 -8.44 11.36 -2.74
N MET A 592 -8.40 10.25 -1.98
CA MET A 592 -9.42 9.96 -0.97
C MET A 592 -9.22 10.92 0.21
N THR A 593 -10.15 11.86 0.40
CA THR A 593 -10.06 12.93 1.42
C THR A 593 -10.75 12.57 2.73
N GLY A 594 -11.67 11.60 2.73
CA GLY A 594 -12.40 11.22 3.93
C GLY A 594 -12.89 9.78 3.96
N PHE A 595 -12.96 9.25 5.18
CA PHE A 595 -13.64 7.99 5.53
C PHE A 595 -14.35 8.14 6.86
N THR A 596 -15.60 7.73 6.94
CA THR A 596 -16.43 7.84 8.13
C THR A 596 -17.30 6.59 8.31
N ARG A 597 -17.34 6.05 9.52
CA ARG A 597 -18.31 5.05 9.96
C ARG A 597 -19.56 5.79 10.45
N LEU A 598 -20.69 5.58 9.78
CA LEU A 598 -21.92 6.33 10.03
C LEU A 598 -22.82 5.67 11.10
N THR A 599 -22.56 4.42 11.44
CA THR A 599 -23.29 3.65 12.45
C THR A 599 -22.33 3.03 13.45
N ALA A 600 -22.78 2.82 14.69
CA ALA A 600 -21.96 2.27 15.76
C ALA A 600 -21.48 0.83 15.51
N ASP A 601 -22.25 0.05 14.75
CA ASP A 601 -21.89 -1.30 14.32
C ASP A 601 -20.95 -1.32 13.11
N HIS A 602 -20.54 -0.14 12.61
CA HIS A 602 -19.68 0.09 11.44
C HIS A 602 -20.24 -0.47 10.11
N ARG A 603 -21.52 -0.80 10.03
CA ARG A 603 -22.11 -1.38 8.83
C ARG A 603 -22.50 -0.36 7.78
N VAL A 604 -22.58 0.91 8.12
CA VAL A 604 -22.75 1.98 7.12
C VAL A 604 -21.52 2.86 7.13
N GLN A 605 -20.88 2.95 5.97
CA GLN A 605 -19.60 3.64 5.80
C GLN A 605 -19.68 4.60 4.62
N ARG A 606 -18.89 5.68 4.72
CA ARG A 606 -18.82 6.72 3.70
C ARG A 606 -17.37 7.09 3.40
N THR A 607 -17.07 7.27 2.11
CA THR A 607 -15.82 7.84 1.61
C THR A 607 -16.09 9.13 0.85
N THR A 608 -15.08 10.00 0.80
CA THR A 608 -15.08 11.22 -0.01
C THR A 608 -13.78 11.33 -0.79
N PHE A 609 -13.86 11.87 -2.00
CA PHE A 609 -12.72 12.00 -2.90
C PHE A 609 -12.69 13.42 -3.47
N GLY A 610 -11.46 13.99 -3.62
CA GLY A 610 -11.24 15.30 -4.21
C GLY A 610 -12.13 16.37 -3.57
N ASP A 611 -12.13 16.44 -2.24
CA ASP A 611 -12.99 17.28 -1.41
C ASP A 611 -14.49 17.02 -1.65
N THR A 612 -15.02 17.37 -2.80
CA THR A 612 -16.43 17.23 -3.14
C THR A 612 -16.68 16.53 -4.48
N ALA A 613 -15.65 16.00 -5.16
CA ALA A 613 -15.81 15.42 -6.49
C ALA A 613 -16.70 14.16 -6.49
N LEU A 614 -16.59 13.34 -5.44
CA LEU A 614 -17.38 12.12 -5.26
C LEU A 614 -17.57 11.82 -3.77
N THR A 615 -18.81 11.48 -3.40
CA THR A 615 -19.12 10.85 -2.11
C THR A 615 -19.75 9.48 -2.36
N VAL A 616 -19.26 8.45 -1.66
CA VAL A 616 -19.81 7.10 -1.74
C VAL A 616 -20.24 6.63 -0.37
N THR A 617 -21.46 6.15 -0.26
CA THR A 617 -22.00 5.56 1.00
C THR A 617 -22.39 4.12 0.75
N ALA A 618 -21.80 3.16 1.48
CA ALA A 618 -22.14 1.75 1.41
C ALA A 618 -22.84 1.29 2.69
N ASN A 619 -23.92 0.52 2.53
CA ASN A 619 -24.65 -0.10 3.60
C ASN A 619 -24.43 -1.62 3.58
N PHE A 620 -23.55 -2.11 4.43
CA PHE A 620 -23.25 -3.53 4.58
C PHE A 620 -24.28 -4.27 5.47
N GLY A 621 -25.18 -3.54 6.09
CA GLY A 621 -26.26 -4.11 6.92
C GLY A 621 -27.40 -4.71 6.09
N SER A 622 -28.38 -5.27 6.78
CA SER A 622 -29.62 -5.78 6.18
C SER A 622 -30.76 -4.75 6.18
N SER A 623 -30.72 -3.79 7.11
CA SER A 623 -31.74 -2.75 7.25
C SER A 623 -31.40 -1.49 6.46
N PRO A 624 -32.42 -0.75 5.96
CA PRO A 624 -32.18 0.51 5.28
C PRO A 624 -31.56 1.57 6.21
N TYR A 625 -30.72 2.44 5.64
CA TYR A 625 -30.15 3.60 6.32
C TYR A 625 -30.39 4.86 5.48
N ARG A 626 -31.18 5.81 5.98
CA ARG A 626 -31.51 7.09 5.29
C ARG A 626 -31.89 6.89 3.82
N GLY A 627 -32.77 5.93 3.56
CA GLY A 627 -33.25 5.62 2.20
C GLY A 627 -32.28 4.79 1.33
N LEU A 628 -31.09 4.42 1.84
CA LEU A 628 -30.18 3.47 1.18
C LEU A 628 -30.50 2.06 1.67
N PRO A 629 -31.00 1.13 0.82
CA PRO A 629 -31.32 -0.23 1.23
C PRO A 629 -30.10 -0.98 1.79
N GLY A 630 -30.35 -2.02 2.59
CA GLY A 630 -29.31 -2.93 3.04
C GLY A 630 -28.64 -3.66 1.88
N GLY A 631 -27.32 -3.85 1.94
CA GLY A 631 -26.54 -4.49 0.87
C GLY A 631 -26.37 -3.63 -0.39
N CYS A 632 -26.57 -2.32 -0.31
CA CYS A 632 -26.45 -1.40 -1.45
C CYS A 632 -25.42 -0.30 -1.21
N VAL A 633 -24.97 0.33 -2.30
CA VAL A 633 -24.08 1.49 -2.29
C VAL A 633 -24.68 2.63 -3.09
N ARG A 634 -24.54 3.87 -2.59
CA ARG A 634 -24.95 5.11 -3.24
C ARG A 634 -23.72 5.95 -3.57
N ALA A 635 -23.72 6.50 -4.78
CA ALA A 635 -22.73 7.47 -5.25
C ALA A 635 -23.41 8.82 -5.48
N GLU A 636 -22.80 9.88 -4.95
CA GLU A 636 -23.21 11.27 -5.06
C GLU A 636 -22.09 12.02 -5.78
N VAL A 637 -22.38 12.51 -7.00
CA VAL A 637 -21.46 13.31 -7.83
C VAL A 637 -22.12 14.68 -8.05
N PRO A 638 -21.48 15.80 -7.70
CA PRO A 638 -22.06 17.13 -7.87
C PRO A 638 -22.55 17.38 -9.31
N GLY A 639 -23.75 17.90 -9.44
CA GLY A 639 -24.37 18.17 -10.75
C GLY A 639 -24.91 16.95 -11.50
N SER A 640 -24.86 15.77 -10.90
CA SER A 640 -25.43 14.54 -11.44
C SER A 640 -26.47 13.93 -10.48
N PRO A 641 -27.48 13.21 -10.97
CA PRO A 641 -28.38 12.46 -10.09
C PRO A 641 -27.62 11.38 -9.31
N ASP A 642 -28.03 11.18 -8.06
CA ASP A 642 -27.52 10.09 -7.23
C ASP A 642 -27.73 8.74 -7.90
N ARG A 643 -26.74 7.89 -7.84
CA ARG A 643 -26.81 6.52 -8.35
C ARG A 643 -26.75 5.51 -7.22
N THR A 644 -27.59 4.51 -7.28
CA THR A 644 -27.59 3.40 -6.31
C THR A 644 -27.36 2.09 -7.03
N LEU A 645 -26.48 1.26 -6.48
CA LEU A 645 -26.22 -0.10 -6.92
C LEU A 645 -26.48 -1.06 -5.76
N CYS A 646 -27.27 -2.10 -6.04
CA CYS A 646 -27.43 -3.27 -5.18
C CYS A 646 -26.85 -4.46 -5.96
N PRO A 647 -25.62 -4.88 -5.63
CA PRO A 647 -24.92 -5.97 -6.31
C PRO A 647 -25.63 -7.30 -6.16
#